data_34c717d8e48e47981ed8d60e9a72bded
#
_entry.id   34c717d8e48e47981ed8d60e9a72bded
#
_cell.length_a   1.000
_cell.length_b   1.000
_cell.length_c   1.000
_cell.angle_alpha   90.00
_cell.angle_beta   90.00
_cell.angle_gamma   90.00
#
_symmetry.space_group_name_H-M   'P 1'
#
loop_
_entity.id
_entity.type
_entity.pdbx_description
1 polymer ?
#
loop_
_entity_poly.entity_id
_entity_poly.type
_entity_poly.pdbx_seq_one_letter_code
_entity_poly.pdbx_strand_id
1 'polypeptide(L)'
;MTLAQQTVGLFSNLPESYNGYTLFNSLGSTNTYLIDNCGVKVYEWNSNFKPAASVYLLENGNLLKTSQLDSTTFSFGGTGGGIEILDPNSNVIWSYEVNSDSTLAHHDLEILPNGNILILAIELISAQEADTCGSLSYTDSSGTVFSADRYSEMILEVNPTTDQIVWEWHAWDHLIQDTDSNLLYYGTISEHPGRININYAFDGTDPDWLHANSIDYNADLDQIIINSPTFNEFWILDHSTTTAEAADSIGGFSGNGGDILYRWGDPQAYNRGDTLDQVFEFQHDAHWIPSGLPDQGKIMIFNNGNQRGYSSIDIIEPPLDTNNSNNYILTNNSTPYGPLNLYWSYSDSINFYSPFISGAQQLENGNILICSGAQGKIFEIEYQTDSVVWDYIIPMVGPNPIAQGTTPPPMGNICFRAHRFSPSYSGFNNLVLTPSTVIELNPLPSNCQIYISGCTDSLACNYDPLATINDSSCVYPVIWQQAFVICTGDSVVVGSNTYNTAGNYTDTLNAVNGCDSIIYTNISITPPAIWQQSYSICDGDSIVVGSNVYNTAGNYTDTLTLSNGCDSIVYTNIVVDDNTSSYDTLSIIPNINLYWNGIPVSVSGDYSVTLINSVGCDSIANLNLTITNTTGILNINNTERTLVKITNMLGQETPYRKNIPLFYIYDDGTVEKRMVIE
;
A
#
# COMPACT_ATOMS: atom_id res chain seq x y z
N MET A 1 -14.02 -52.08 24.52
CA MET A 1 -13.40 -51.63 23.27
C MET A 1 -12.49 -50.48 23.65
N THR A 2 -11.19 -50.68 23.57
CA THR A 2 -10.26 -49.55 23.59
C THR A 2 -10.58 -48.70 22.37
N LEU A 3 -10.98 -47.44 22.58
CA LEU A 3 -11.08 -46.48 21.46
C LEU A 3 -9.72 -46.47 20.77
N ALA A 4 -9.69 -46.63 19.45
CA ALA A 4 -8.46 -46.47 18.70
C ALA A 4 -7.89 -45.07 18.99
N GLN A 5 -6.60 -45.00 19.29
CA GLN A 5 -5.92 -43.73 19.51
C GLN A 5 -5.66 -43.08 18.16
N GLN A 6 -5.88 -41.77 18.06
CA GLN A 6 -5.48 -40.97 16.90
C GLN A 6 -3.97 -41.11 16.72
N THR A 7 -3.52 -41.49 15.53
CA THR A 7 -2.09 -41.67 15.21
C THR A 7 -1.68 -40.92 13.95
N VAL A 8 -2.62 -40.67 13.04
CA VAL A 8 -2.42 -39.97 11.75
C VAL A 8 -3.66 -39.16 11.38
N GLY A 9 -3.59 -38.39 10.33
CA GLY A 9 -4.65 -37.51 9.88
C GLY A 9 -4.75 -36.25 10.75
N LEU A 10 -5.93 -35.65 10.83
CA LEU A 10 -6.18 -34.40 11.54
C LEU A 10 -6.25 -34.61 13.05
N PHE A 11 -5.41 -33.90 13.81
CA PHE A 11 -5.42 -33.85 15.27
C PHE A 11 -6.19 -32.69 15.83
N SER A 12 -6.06 -31.51 15.22
CA SER A 12 -6.79 -30.30 15.61
C SER A 12 -7.07 -29.39 14.42
N ASN A 13 -8.22 -28.72 14.48
CA ASN A 13 -8.57 -27.59 13.62
C ASN A 13 -9.35 -26.60 14.48
N LEU A 14 -8.71 -25.48 14.85
CA LEU A 14 -9.27 -24.45 15.71
C LEU A 14 -9.79 -23.28 14.87
N PRO A 15 -10.65 -22.42 15.44
CA PRO A 15 -11.20 -21.26 14.75
C PRO A 15 -10.16 -20.29 14.20
N GLU A 16 -9.01 -20.22 14.83
CA GLU A 16 -7.89 -19.31 14.48
C GLU A 16 -7.08 -19.84 13.28
N SER A 17 -7.32 -21.07 12.83
CA SER A 17 -6.65 -21.63 11.66
C SER A 17 -7.09 -20.94 10.37
N TYR A 18 -6.14 -20.71 9.46
CA TYR A 18 -6.43 -20.16 8.14
C TYR A 18 -7.21 -21.16 7.29
N ASN A 19 -8.40 -20.78 6.85
CA ASN A 19 -9.18 -21.63 5.96
C ASN A 19 -8.56 -21.69 4.58
N GLY A 20 -8.22 -22.88 4.13
CA GLY A 20 -7.56 -23.06 2.84
C GLY A 20 -7.43 -24.53 2.45
N TYR A 21 -6.73 -24.76 1.35
CA TYR A 21 -6.42 -26.12 0.88
C TYR A 21 -4.92 -26.35 0.95
N THR A 22 -4.52 -27.46 1.61
CA THR A 22 -3.11 -27.81 1.81
C THR A 22 -2.66 -28.82 0.76
N LEU A 23 -1.68 -28.42 -0.05
CA LEU A 23 -0.98 -29.26 -1.02
C LEU A 23 0.23 -29.91 -0.35
N PHE A 24 0.41 -31.20 -0.52
CA PHE A 24 1.61 -31.91 -0.10
C PHE A 24 1.82 -33.18 -0.89
N ASN A 25 3.07 -33.66 -0.90
CA ASN A 25 3.45 -34.94 -1.44
C ASN A 25 4.32 -35.69 -0.41
N SER A 26 4.00 -36.95 -0.13
CA SER A 26 4.94 -37.80 0.60
C SER A 26 6.04 -38.29 -0.35
N LEU A 27 7.31 -38.12 0.01
CA LEU A 27 8.45 -38.46 -0.86
C LEU A 27 8.48 -39.96 -1.28
N GLY A 28 7.75 -40.79 -0.57
CA GLY A 28 7.57 -42.20 -0.94
C GLY A 28 6.46 -42.48 -1.96
N SER A 29 5.66 -41.47 -2.32
CA SER A 29 4.45 -41.59 -3.15
C SER A 29 4.59 -40.84 -4.47
N THR A 30 3.97 -41.39 -5.53
CA THR A 30 3.82 -40.70 -6.81
C THR A 30 2.62 -39.75 -6.85
N ASN A 31 1.78 -39.76 -5.80
CA ASN A 31 0.56 -38.97 -5.70
C ASN A 31 0.84 -37.66 -4.92
N THR A 32 0.36 -36.58 -5.45
CA THR A 32 0.29 -35.27 -4.77
C THR A 32 -1.15 -35.02 -4.36
N TYR A 33 -1.36 -34.65 -3.11
CA TYR A 33 -2.68 -34.47 -2.51
C TYR A 33 -2.98 -33.01 -2.20
N LEU A 34 -4.24 -32.64 -2.40
CA LEU A 34 -4.81 -31.40 -1.90
C LEU A 34 -5.91 -31.76 -0.89
N ILE A 35 -5.77 -31.29 0.34
CA ILE A 35 -6.73 -31.54 1.43
C ILE A 35 -7.32 -30.23 1.96
N ASP A 36 -8.54 -30.26 2.48
CA ASP A 36 -9.13 -29.15 3.24
C ASP A 36 -8.66 -29.15 4.70
N ASN A 37 -9.09 -28.15 5.47
CA ASN A 37 -8.73 -28.04 6.89
C ASN A 37 -9.24 -29.21 7.75
N CYS A 38 -10.20 -29.97 7.28
CA CYS A 38 -10.65 -31.19 7.95
C CYS A 38 -9.86 -32.46 7.54
N GLY A 39 -8.80 -32.30 6.74
CA GLY A 39 -7.99 -33.41 6.26
C GLY A 39 -8.68 -34.24 5.17
N VAL A 40 -9.82 -33.77 4.65
CA VAL A 40 -10.54 -34.44 3.56
C VAL A 40 -9.85 -34.13 2.24
N LYS A 41 -9.54 -35.16 1.48
CA LYS A 41 -8.97 -35.04 0.15
C LYS A 41 -9.98 -34.39 -0.80
N VAL A 42 -9.60 -33.27 -1.38
CA VAL A 42 -10.42 -32.53 -2.35
C VAL A 42 -9.94 -32.67 -3.78
N TYR A 43 -8.65 -32.99 -3.94
CA TYR A 43 -8.03 -33.28 -5.25
C TYR A 43 -6.78 -34.14 -5.11
N GLU A 44 -6.36 -34.80 -6.22
CA GLU A 44 -5.08 -35.49 -6.30
C GLU A 44 -4.55 -35.50 -7.74
N TRP A 45 -3.23 -35.43 -7.87
CA TRP A 45 -2.50 -35.67 -9.11
C TRP A 45 -1.70 -36.95 -8.97
N ASN A 46 -1.61 -37.72 -10.05
CA ASN A 46 -0.85 -38.95 -10.13
C ASN A 46 0.27 -38.78 -11.15
N SER A 47 1.52 -38.97 -10.78
CA SER A 47 2.68 -39.01 -11.66
C SER A 47 3.21 -40.43 -11.83
N ASN A 48 4.04 -40.64 -12.84
CA ASN A 48 4.79 -41.87 -13.01
C ASN A 48 6.01 -41.93 -12.08
N PHE A 49 6.50 -40.78 -11.64
CA PHE A 49 7.69 -40.62 -10.82
C PHE A 49 7.34 -40.09 -9.44
N LYS A 50 8.09 -40.55 -8.44
CA LYS A 50 8.12 -39.88 -7.13
C LYS A 50 8.69 -38.46 -7.28
N PRO A 51 8.36 -37.52 -6.42
CA PRO A 51 9.06 -36.23 -6.41
C PRO A 51 10.53 -36.49 -5.99
N ALA A 52 11.44 -35.72 -6.56
CA ALA A 52 12.77 -35.59 -5.99
C ALA A 52 12.69 -34.89 -4.64
N ALA A 53 11.97 -33.76 -4.60
CA ALA A 53 11.64 -33.04 -3.38
C ALA A 53 10.35 -32.21 -3.55
N SER A 54 10.37 -31.13 -4.33
CA SER A 54 9.33 -30.09 -4.36
C SER A 54 8.18 -30.34 -5.34
N VAL A 55 7.00 -29.83 -4.98
CA VAL A 55 5.78 -29.79 -5.80
C VAL A 55 5.08 -28.44 -5.63
N TYR A 56 4.60 -27.85 -6.74
CA TYR A 56 3.96 -26.53 -6.75
C TYR A 56 2.67 -26.55 -7.58
N LEU A 57 1.61 -25.98 -7.05
CA LEU A 57 0.37 -25.73 -7.80
C LEU A 57 0.47 -24.37 -8.48
N LEU A 58 0.41 -24.34 -9.78
CA LEU A 58 0.51 -23.13 -10.57
C LEU A 58 -0.84 -22.41 -10.67
N GLU A 59 -0.82 -21.10 -10.95
CA GLU A 59 -2.03 -20.27 -11.08
C GLU A 59 -2.99 -20.73 -12.19
N ASN A 60 -2.50 -21.48 -13.16
CA ASN A 60 -3.32 -22.08 -14.21
C ASN A 60 -3.91 -23.45 -13.85
N GLY A 61 -3.67 -23.96 -12.63
CA GLY A 61 -4.16 -25.24 -12.13
C GLY A 61 -3.30 -26.44 -12.48
N ASN A 62 -2.18 -26.25 -13.16
CA ASN A 62 -1.21 -27.32 -13.41
C ASN A 62 -0.32 -27.55 -12.18
N LEU A 63 0.21 -28.77 -12.06
CA LEU A 63 1.16 -29.13 -11.02
C LEU A 63 2.57 -29.16 -11.62
N LEU A 64 3.48 -28.35 -11.10
CA LEU A 64 4.91 -28.37 -11.40
C LEU A 64 5.63 -29.16 -10.31
N LYS A 65 6.51 -30.07 -10.67
CA LYS A 65 7.23 -30.90 -9.70
C LYS A 65 8.61 -31.32 -10.20
N THR A 66 9.51 -31.54 -9.25
CA THR A 66 10.73 -32.30 -9.47
C THR A 66 10.41 -33.81 -9.49
N SER A 67 11.11 -34.58 -10.31
CA SER A 67 10.85 -36.01 -10.51
C SER A 67 12.11 -36.81 -10.33
N GLN A 68 12.02 -37.88 -9.51
CA GLN A 68 13.11 -38.81 -9.27
C GLN A 68 13.16 -39.83 -10.41
N LEU A 69 14.20 -39.77 -11.24
CA LEU A 69 14.45 -40.72 -12.30
C LEU A 69 15.15 -42.01 -11.74
N ASP A 70 14.88 -43.14 -12.37
CA ASP A 70 15.38 -44.45 -11.88
C ASP A 70 16.90 -44.67 -12.11
N SER A 71 17.51 -43.85 -13.01
CA SER A 71 18.91 -44.02 -13.42
C SER A 71 19.69 -42.72 -13.26
N THR A 72 20.26 -42.48 -12.08
CA THR A 72 21.24 -41.40 -11.88
C THR A 72 22.57 -41.97 -11.45
N THR A 73 23.67 -41.32 -11.84
CA THR A 73 25.05 -41.66 -11.40
C THR A 73 25.38 -41.03 -10.05
N PHE A 74 24.58 -40.06 -9.61
CA PHE A 74 24.76 -39.31 -8.37
C PHE A 74 24.01 -39.98 -7.21
N SER A 75 24.55 -39.85 -6.00
CA SER A 75 23.96 -40.42 -4.80
C SER A 75 24.06 -39.47 -3.62
N PHE A 76 23.02 -38.66 -3.40
CA PHE A 76 22.86 -37.79 -2.24
C PHE A 76 21.36 -37.54 -1.98
N GLY A 77 21.02 -36.78 -0.93
CA GLY A 77 19.62 -36.41 -0.65
C GLY A 77 19.02 -35.51 -1.75
N GLY A 78 17.75 -35.73 -2.13
CA GLY A 78 17.05 -34.89 -3.09
C GLY A 78 17.40 -35.09 -4.56
N THR A 79 18.17 -36.15 -4.91
CA THR A 79 18.45 -36.51 -6.30
C THR A 79 17.16 -36.72 -7.10
N GLY A 80 17.11 -36.09 -8.31
CA GLY A 80 15.93 -36.08 -9.16
C GLY A 80 16.22 -36.37 -10.61
N GLY A 81 16.78 -35.42 -11.30
CA GLY A 81 17.10 -35.47 -12.74
C GLY A 81 15.96 -35.06 -13.66
N GLY A 82 14.71 -35.22 -13.24
CA GLY A 82 13.53 -34.86 -14.03
C GLY A 82 12.69 -33.72 -13.46
N ILE A 83 12.04 -33.00 -14.36
CA ILE A 83 11.03 -31.98 -14.05
C ILE A 83 9.78 -32.31 -14.87
N GLU A 84 8.59 -32.17 -14.30
CA GLU A 84 7.32 -32.39 -14.98
C GLU A 84 6.32 -31.28 -14.68
N ILE A 85 5.53 -30.91 -15.70
CA ILE A 85 4.27 -30.18 -15.53
C ILE A 85 3.13 -31.14 -15.88
N LEU A 86 2.23 -31.34 -14.91
CA LEU A 86 1.03 -32.14 -15.07
C LEU A 86 -0.20 -31.24 -15.20
N ASP A 87 -1.08 -31.56 -16.16
CA ASP A 87 -2.38 -30.90 -16.25
C ASP A 87 -3.32 -31.33 -15.10
N PRO A 88 -4.51 -30.72 -14.95
CA PRO A 88 -5.50 -31.16 -13.95
C PRO A 88 -5.91 -32.64 -14.05
N ASN A 89 -5.75 -33.27 -15.21
CA ASN A 89 -6.08 -34.68 -15.39
C ASN A 89 -4.87 -35.61 -15.17
N SER A 90 -3.78 -35.07 -14.62
CA SER A 90 -2.53 -35.81 -14.40
C SER A 90 -1.80 -36.25 -15.68
N ASN A 91 -2.09 -35.61 -16.83
CA ASN A 91 -1.30 -35.82 -18.03
C ASN A 91 -0.05 -34.95 -17.97
N VAL A 92 1.11 -35.51 -18.29
CA VAL A 92 2.35 -34.75 -18.47
C VAL A 92 2.20 -33.91 -19.73
N ILE A 93 2.21 -32.58 -19.57
CA ILE A 93 2.10 -31.62 -20.66
C ILE A 93 3.45 -31.02 -21.05
N TRP A 94 4.42 -31.09 -20.13
CA TRP A 94 5.80 -30.74 -20.36
C TRP A 94 6.70 -31.55 -19.43
N SER A 95 7.89 -31.94 -19.91
CA SER A 95 8.93 -32.56 -19.08
C SER A 95 10.30 -32.15 -19.58
N TYR A 96 11.24 -32.03 -18.65
CA TYR A 96 12.63 -31.69 -18.92
C TYR A 96 13.55 -32.54 -18.06
N GLU A 97 14.71 -32.91 -18.61
CA GLU A 97 15.68 -33.74 -17.90
C GLU A 97 17.03 -33.03 -17.85
N VAL A 98 17.58 -32.94 -16.63
CA VAL A 98 18.98 -32.62 -16.36
C VAL A 98 19.53 -33.84 -15.67
N ASN A 99 20.01 -34.80 -16.43
CA ASN A 99 20.49 -36.09 -15.93
C ASN A 99 21.55 -36.67 -16.88
N SER A 100 22.79 -36.45 -16.53
CA SER A 100 23.96 -36.95 -17.27
C SER A 100 25.00 -37.57 -16.32
N ASP A 101 26.12 -38.02 -16.85
CA ASP A 101 27.25 -38.47 -16.01
C ASP A 101 27.93 -37.32 -15.27
N SER A 102 27.64 -36.05 -15.63
CA SER A 102 28.28 -34.86 -15.05
C SER A 102 27.32 -33.81 -14.51
N THR A 103 26.00 -33.92 -14.73
CA THR A 103 25.01 -32.94 -14.26
C THR A 103 23.75 -33.62 -13.80
N LEU A 104 23.11 -33.12 -12.72
CA LEU A 104 21.85 -33.64 -12.22
C LEU A 104 20.98 -32.55 -11.59
N ALA A 105 19.71 -32.41 -12.02
CA ALA A 105 18.73 -31.63 -11.30
C ALA A 105 18.36 -32.28 -9.97
N HIS A 106 18.20 -31.46 -8.95
CA HIS A 106 17.88 -31.95 -7.59
C HIS A 106 16.99 -30.94 -6.83
N HIS A 107 16.46 -31.41 -5.72
CA HIS A 107 15.67 -30.69 -4.70
C HIS A 107 14.57 -29.78 -5.27
N ASP A 108 14.90 -28.63 -5.85
CA ASP A 108 13.97 -27.54 -5.99
C ASP A 108 14.03 -26.82 -7.35
N LEU A 109 13.00 -26.06 -7.63
CA LEU A 109 12.84 -25.27 -8.83
C LEU A 109 11.93 -24.06 -8.53
N GLU A 110 11.97 -23.03 -9.37
CA GLU A 110 11.11 -21.86 -9.24
C GLU A 110 10.59 -21.41 -10.61
N ILE A 111 9.31 -21.02 -10.68
CA ILE A 111 8.71 -20.50 -11.91
C ILE A 111 8.78 -18.98 -11.96
N LEU A 112 9.38 -18.45 -13.01
CA LEU A 112 9.51 -17.02 -13.22
C LEU A 112 8.22 -16.40 -13.80
N PRO A 113 7.98 -15.09 -13.61
CA PRO A 113 6.81 -14.40 -14.18
C PRO A 113 6.72 -14.47 -15.71
N ASN A 114 7.84 -14.67 -16.42
CA ASN A 114 7.89 -14.87 -17.85
C ASN A 114 7.51 -16.29 -18.30
N GLY A 115 7.30 -17.20 -17.34
CA GLY A 115 6.98 -18.62 -17.55
C GLY A 115 8.18 -19.53 -17.73
N ASN A 116 9.41 -19.01 -17.67
CA ASN A 116 10.61 -19.84 -17.59
C ASN A 116 10.73 -20.49 -16.21
N ILE A 117 11.54 -21.52 -16.10
CA ILE A 117 11.73 -22.29 -14.87
C ILE A 117 13.19 -22.25 -14.47
N LEU A 118 13.46 -21.77 -13.27
CA LEU A 118 14.76 -21.94 -12.63
C LEU A 118 14.86 -23.35 -12.07
N ILE A 119 15.92 -24.04 -12.37
CA ILE A 119 16.18 -25.41 -11.95
C ILE A 119 17.47 -25.43 -11.15
N LEU A 120 17.40 -25.93 -9.93
CA LEU A 120 18.59 -26.18 -9.13
C LEU A 120 19.22 -27.50 -9.58
N ALA A 121 20.50 -27.45 -9.93
CA ALA A 121 21.22 -28.60 -10.42
C ALA A 121 22.67 -28.62 -9.88
N ILE A 122 23.30 -29.77 -9.97
CA ILE A 122 24.74 -29.92 -9.70
C ILE A 122 25.51 -30.27 -10.96
N GLU A 123 26.76 -29.90 -10.95
CA GLU A 123 27.79 -30.35 -11.90
C GLU A 123 28.92 -31.07 -11.17
N LEU A 124 29.43 -32.12 -11.81
CA LEU A 124 30.56 -32.90 -11.30
C LEU A 124 31.87 -32.24 -11.67
N ILE A 125 32.60 -31.77 -10.70
CA ILE A 125 33.95 -31.25 -10.82
C ILE A 125 34.93 -32.35 -10.44
N SER A 126 35.88 -32.66 -11.33
CA SER A 126 36.87 -33.65 -11.06
C SER A 126 37.85 -33.24 -9.95
N ALA A 127 38.36 -34.21 -9.17
CA ALA A 127 39.37 -33.95 -8.18
C ALA A 127 40.61 -33.19 -8.73
N GLN A 128 41.00 -33.51 -9.96
CA GLN A 128 42.12 -32.81 -10.62
C GLN A 128 41.83 -31.32 -10.86
N GLU A 129 40.61 -30.98 -11.26
CA GLU A 129 40.18 -29.60 -11.45
C GLU A 129 40.08 -28.86 -10.11
N ALA A 130 39.47 -29.50 -9.11
CA ALA A 130 39.39 -28.94 -7.76
C ALA A 130 40.75 -28.62 -7.17
N ASP A 131 41.74 -29.48 -7.36
CA ASP A 131 43.15 -29.24 -6.95
C ASP A 131 43.75 -27.99 -7.61
N THR A 132 43.47 -27.74 -8.90
CA THR A 132 43.94 -26.54 -9.58
C THR A 132 43.32 -25.25 -9.07
N CYS A 133 42.12 -25.35 -8.48
CA CYS A 133 41.39 -24.26 -7.83
C CYS A 133 41.75 -24.07 -6.36
N GLY A 134 42.69 -24.85 -5.82
CA GLY A 134 43.16 -24.73 -4.43
C GLY A 134 42.35 -25.48 -3.41
N SER A 135 41.63 -26.53 -3.83
CA SER A 135 40.98 -27.47 -2.93
C SER A 135 42.01 -28.19 -2.08
N LEU A 136 41.76 -28.29 -0.78
CA LEU A 136 42.59 -29.09 0.12
C LEU A 136 42.35 -30.57 -0.12
N SER A 137 43.46 -31.33 -0.18
CA SER A 137 43.40 -32.77 -0.23
C SER A 137 43.20 -33.34 1.17
N TYR A 138 42.46 -34.47 1.25
CA TYR A 138 42.25 -35.25 2.47
C TYR A 138 43.37 -36.24 2.66
N THR A 139 43.85 -36.40 3.89
CA THR A 139 44.81 -37.45 4.25
C THR A 139 44.18 -38.44 5.21
N ASP A 140 44.07 -39.70 4.79
CA ASP A 140 43.46 -40.73 5.63
C ASP A 140 44.38 -41.15 6.81
N SER A 141 43.87 -41.99 7.68
CA SER A 141 44.58 -42.50 8.85
C SER A 141 45.84 -43.34 8.51
N SER A 142 45.98 -43.79 7.25
CA SER A 142 47.17 -44.48 6.74
C SER A 142 48.25 -43.52 6.20
N GLY A 143 47.94 -42.21 6.09
CA GLY A 143 48.81 -41.23 5.49
C GLY A 143 48.72 -41.12 3.98
N THR A 144 47.65 -41.72 3.37
CA THR A 144 47.41 -41.61 1.95
C THR A 144 46.62 -40.30 1.69
N VAL A 145 47.12 -39.53 0.74
CA VAL A 145 46.49 -38.28 0.32
C VAL A 145 45.51 -38.58 -0.81
N PHE A 146 44.32 -38.09 -0.67
CA PHE A 146 43.24 -38.19 -1.66
C PHE A 146 42.76 -36.77 -2.02
N SER A 147 42.62 -36.53 -3.31
CA SER A 147 41.79 -35.46 -3.82
C SER A 147 40.39 -36.02 -4.14
N ALA A 148 39.35 -35.30 -3.83
CA ALA A 148 37.99 -35.74 -4.04
C ALA A 148 37.26 -34.88 -5.11
N ASP A 149 36.43 -35.56 -5.90
CA ASP A 149 35.49 -34.87 -6.76
C ASP A 149 34.58 -33.93 -5.94
N ARG A 150 34.00 -32.93 -6.61
CA ARG A 150 33.04 -31.99 -6.01
C ARG A 150 31.74 -32.01 -6.80
N TYR A 151 30.63 -31.94 -6.09
CA TYR A 151 29.36 -31.54 -6.68
C TYR A 151 29.20 -30.03 -6.47
N SER A 152 29.35 -29.25 -7.54
CA SER A 152 29.20 -27.81 -7.53
C SER A 152 27.78 -27.44 -7.94
N GLU A 153 27.19 -26.49 -7.26
CA GLU A 153 25.85 -26.01 -7.60
C GLU A 153 25.84 -25.22 -8.90
N MET A 154 24.78 -25.40 -9.66
CA MET A 154 24.45 -24.60 -10.82
C MET A 154 22.94 -24.31 -10.84
N ILE A 155 22.58 -23.17 -11.44
CA ILE A 155 21.20 -22.78 -11.65
C ILE A 155 20.99 -22.65 -13.16
N LEU A 156 19.94 -23.29 -13.67
CA LEU A 156 19.57 -23.24 -15.07
C LEU A 156 18.21 -22.54 -15.22
N GLU A 157 18.10 -21.50 -16.03
CA GLU A 157 16.83 -20.98 -16.47
C GLU A 157 16.45 -21.63 -17.80
N VAL A 158 15.37 -22.40 -17.80
CA VAL A 158 14.86 -23.13 -18.97
C VAL A 158 13.56 -22.51 -19.46
N ASN A 159 13.48 -22.27 -20.76
CA ASN A 159 12.24 -21.88 -21.42
C ASN A 159 11.43 -23.11 -21.81
N PRO A 160 10.26 -23.39 -21.16
CA PRO A 160 9.50 -24.62 -21.40
C PRO A 160 8.80 -24.67 -22.77
N THR A 161 8.82 -23.59 -23.55
CA THR A 161 8.26 -23.59 -24.92
C THR A 161 9.29 -24.06 -25.94
N THR A 162 10.57 -23.80 -25.69
CA THR A 162 11.66 -24.07 -26.62
C THR A 162 12.64 -25.14 -26.16
N ASP A 163 12.54 -25.55 -24.89
CA ASP A 163 13.46 -26.43 -24.17
C ASP A 163 14.92 -25.93 -24.18
N GLN A 164 15.11 -24.60 -24.31
CA GLN A 164 16.43 -24.02 -24.30
C GLN A 164 16.77 -23.46 -22.92
N ILE A 165 18.01 -23.67 -22.48
CA ILE A 165 18.61 -22.91 -21.37
C ILE A 165 18.85 -21.49 -21.91
N VAL A 166 18.30 -20.50 -21.22
CA VAL A 166 18.38 -19.07 -21.60
C VAL A 166 19.29 -18.28 -20.69
N TRP A 167 19.53 -18.78 -19.50
CA TRP A 167 20.48 -18.24 -18.52
C TRP A 167 21.01 -19.37 -17.62
N GLU A 168 22.25 -19.23 -17.16
CA GLU A 168 22.85 -20.15 -16.20
C GLU A 168 23.84 -19.44 -15.28
N TRP A 169 23.99 -19.96 -14.08
CA TRP A 169 24.94 -19.53 -13.07
C TRP A 169 25.62 -20.78 -12.48
N HIS A 170 26.93 -20.69 -12.22
CA HIS A 170 27.74 -21.78 -11.68
C HIS A 170 28.50 -21.32 -10.44
N ALA A 171 28.34 -22.00 -9.32
CA ALA A 171 29.07 -21.71 -8.09
C ALA A 171 30.60 -21.81 -8.28
N TRP A 172 31.01 -22.64 -9.25
CA TRP A 172 32.43 -22.88 -9.55
C TRP A 172 33.14 -21.65 -10.14
N ASP A 173 32.43 -20.72 -10.72
CA ASP A 173 32.98 -19.48 -11.28
C ASP A 173 33.32 -18.45 -10.19
N HIS A 174 32.77 -18.61 -8.96
CA HIS A 174 32.80 -17.62 -7.90
C HIS A 174 33.63 -18.05 -6.67
N LEU A 175 34.69 -18.80 -6.89
CA LEU A 175 35.50 -19.37 -5.84
C LEU A 175 36.52 -18.38 -5.26
N ILE A 176 36.98 -18.68 -4.04
CA ILE A 176 38.16 -18.08 -3.40
C ILE A 176 38.87 -19.11 -2.52
N GLN A 177 40.19 -18.98 -2.41
CA GLN A 177 41.00 -19.74 -1.47
C GLN A 177 42.19 -18.90 -0.99
N ASP A 178 42.69 -19.16 0.19
CA ASP A 178 43.88 -18.49 0.80
C ASP A 178 45.04 -19.44 1.12
N THR A 179 44.99 -20.68 0.57
CA THR A 179 45.89 -21.77 0.91
C THR A 179 47.16 -21.79 0.06
N ASP A 180 47.08 -21.53 -1.25
CA ASP A 180 48.23 -21.54 -2.18
C ASP A 180 48.14 -20.41 -3.21
N SER A 181 49.10 -19.49 -3.12
CA SER A 181 49.18 -18.31 -4.02
C SER A 181 49.59 -18.64 -5.47
N ASN A 182 49.94 -19.86 -5.77
CA ASN A 182 50.24 -20.29 -7.14
C ASN A 182 49.04 -20.93 -7.88
N LEU A 183 47.94 -21.18 -7.14
CA LEU A 183 46.73 -21.77 -7.68
C LEU A 183 45.70 -20.71 -8.03
N LEU A 184 44.65 -21.11 -8.77
CA LEU A 184 43.55 -20.22 -9.15
C LEU A 184 42.80 -19.72 -7.91
N TYR A 185 42.08 -18.60 -8.07
CA TYR A 185 41.22 -18.00 -7.05
C TYR A 185 41.90 -17.62 -5.74
N TYR A 186 43.24 -17.48 -5.71
CA TYR A 186 43.94 -17.05 -4.50
C TYR A 186 43.60 -15.62 -4.10
N GLY A 187 43.23 -15.42 -2.84
CA GLY A 187 42.92 -14.10 -2.28
C GLY A 187 42.62 -14.14 -0.78
N THR A 188 42.46 -12.97 -0.18
CA THR A 188 42.03 -12.85 1.22
C THR A 188 40.54 -13.06 1.30
N ILE A 189 40.06 -14.17 1.88
CA ILE A 189 38.68 -14.55 1.93
C ILE A 189 37.81 -13.43 2.53
N SER A 190 38.24 -12.84 3.66
CA SER A 190 37.45 -11.78 4.33
C SER A 190 37.34 -10.48 3.52
N GLU A 191 38.18 -10.25 2.52
CA GLU A 191 38.09 -9.08 1.63
C GLU A 191 37.12 -9.31 0.46
N HIS A 192 36.75 -10.56 0.22
CA HIS A 192 35.86 -10.98 -0.89
C HIS A 192 34.65 -11.76 -0.37
N PRO A 193 33.75 -11.14 0.42
CA PRO A 193 32.60 -11.83 1.03
C PRO A 193 31.58 -12.34 0.00
N GLY A 194 31.60 -11.84 -1.23
CA GLY A 194 30.78 -12.32 -2.37
C GLY A 194 31.31 -13.62 -3.01
N ARG A 195 32.47 -14.15 -2.55
CA ARG A 195 33.07 -15.36 -3.09
C ARG A 195 32.87 -16.56 -2.18
N ILE A 196 32.92 -17.77 -2.78
CA ILE A 196 32.72 -19.04 -2.11
C ILE A 196 34.07 -19.62 -1.72
N ASN A 197 34.30 -19.78 -0.43
CA ASN A 197 35.54 -20.43 0.06
C ASN A 197 35.51 -21.92 -0.26
N ILE A 198 36.30 -22.36 -1.24
CA ILE A 198 36.33 -23.76 -1.72
C ILE A 198 36.67 -24.78 -0.62
N ASN A 199 37.33 -24.32 0.46
CA ASN A 199 37.76 -25.21 1.55
C ASN A 199 36.89 -25.12 2.79
N TYR A 200 35.82 -24.31 2.78
CA TYR A 200 34.85 -24.28 3.86
C TYR A 200 33.87 -25.45 3.73
N ALA A 201 33.44 -26.01 4.88
CA ALA A 201 32.51 -27.12 5.02
C ALA A 201 32.88 -28.43 4.29
N PHE A 202 34.08 -28.55 3.70
CA PHE A 202 34.52 -29.77 3.05
C PHE A 202 35.34 -30.66 3.98
N ASP A 203 34.88 -31.86 4.19
CA ASP A 203 35.55 -32.85 5.05
C ASP A 203 36.55 -33.78 4.31
N GLY A 204 36.67 -33.63 3.00
CA GLY A 204 37.56 -34.39 2.13
C GLY A 204 37.02 -35.73 1.66
N THR A 205 35.78 -36.14 2.02
CA THR A 205 35.23 -37.45 1.74
C THR A 205 33.93 -37.44 0.96
N ASP A 206 33.05 -36.50 1.25
CA ASP A 206 31.76 -36.36 0.58
C ASP A 206 31.86 -35.38 -0.56
N PRO A 207 31.58 -35.75 -1.84
CA PRO A 207 31.58 -34.83 -2.95
C PRO A 207 30.44 -33.79 -2.89
N ASP A 208 29.37 -34.04 -2.13
CA ASP A 208 28.21 -33.21 -1.97
C ASP A 208 28.48 -32.00 -1.04
N TRP A 209 29.30 -31.09 -1.55
CA TRP A 209 29.93 -30.03 -0.79
C TRP A 209 29.01 -28.87 -0.42
N LEU A 210 28.16 -28.40 -1.36
CA LEU A 210 27.29 -27.24 -1.16
C LEU A 210 25.87 -27.65 -0.75
N HIS A 211 25.36 -28.70 -1.32
CA HIS A 211 24.06 -29.31 -1.04
C HIS A 211 22.91 -28.29 -1.04
N ALA A 212 22.81 -27.43 -2.06
CA ALA A 212 21.72 -26.46 -2.10
C ALA A 212 20.36 -27.18 -2.14
N ASN A 213 19.40 -26.73 -1.33
CA ASN A 213 18.14 -27.44 -1.12
C ASN A 213 16.89 -26.60 -1.33
N SER A 214 17.03 -25.30 -1.60
CA SER A 214 15.93 -24.43 -2.01
C SER A 214 16.39 -23.33 -2.94
N ILE A 215 15.48 -22.91 -3.81
CA ILE A 215 15.62 -21.76 -4.70
C ILE A 215 14.31 -20.99 -4.68
N ASP A 216 14.38 -19.64 -4.66
CA ASP A 216 13.24 -18.75 -4.80
C ASP A 216 13.66 -17.49 -5.56
N TYR A 217 12.71 -16.76 -6.12
CA TYR A 217 12.94 -15.61 -6.97
C TYR A 217 12.13 -14.40 -6.56
N ASN A 218 12.82 -13.27 -6.42
CA ASN A 218 12.22 -11.97 -6.17
C ASN A 218 12.11 -11.15 -7.45
N ALA A 219 10.90 -11.05 -7.99
CA ALA A 219 10.66 -10.35 -9.25
C ALA A 219 10.84 -8.82 -9.16
N ASP A 220 10.67 -8.22 -7.98
CA ASP A 220 10.84 -6.77 -7.79
C ASP A 220 12.33 -6.36 -7.80
N LEU A 221 13.21 -7.26 -7.36
CA LEU A 221 14.65 -7.04 -7.29
C LEU A 221 15.41 -7.70 -8.43
N ASP A 222 14.77 -8.62 -9.16
CA ASP A 222 15.37 -9.52 -10.15
C ASP A 222 16.55 -10.29 -9.53
N GLN A 223 16.28 -10.94 -8.40
CA GLN A 223 17.28 -11.66 -7.61
C GLN A 223 16.81 -13.08 -7.27
N ILE A 224 17.77 -13.99 -7.18
CA ILE A 224 17.56 -15.38 -6.78
C ILE A 224 18.12 -15.58 -5.37
N ILE A 225 17.40 -16.31 -4.52
CA ILE A 225 17.92 -16.83 -3.27
C ILE A 225 18.12 -18.35 -3.41
N ILE A 226 19.27 -18.85 -2.94
CA ILE A 226 19.56 -20.27 -2.77
C ILE A 226 20.01 -20.53 -1.34
N ASN A 227 19.71 -21.73 -0.85
CA ASN A 227 20.06 -22.14 0.50
C ASN A 227 21.08 -23.26 0.49
N SER A 228 22.24 -23.05 1.14
CA SER A 228 23.30 -24.06 1.31
C SER A 228 23.38 -24.52 2.77
N PRO A 229 22.82 -25.66 3.14
CA PRO A 229 22.81 -26.15 4.52
C PRO A 229 24.19 -26.55 5.02
N THR A 230 25.10 -27.01 4.16
CA THR A 230 26.46 -27.36 4.54
C THR A 230 27.30 -26.14 4.91
N PHE A 231 26.98 -24.98 4.31
CA PHE A 231 27.56 -23.70 4.68
C PHE A 231 26.81 -23.03 5.84
N ASN A 232 25.68 -23.57 6.25
CA ASN A 232 24.76 -22.93 7.21
C ASN A 232 24.39 -21.50 6.81
N GLU A 233 24.25 -21.25 5.51
CA GLU A 233 23.91 -19.96 4.94
C GLU A 233 22.86 -20.08 3.83
N PHE A 234 22.15 -18.99 3.57
CA PHE A 234 21.56 -18.74 2.26
C PHE A 234 22.33 -17.65 1.54
N TRP A 235 22.23 -17.63 0.22
CA TRP A 235 22.89 -16.67 -0.66
C TRP A 235 21.88 -16.00 -1.59
N ILE A 236 22.07 -14.70 -1.85
CA ILE A 236 21.30 -13.94 -2.84
C ILE A 236 22.21 -13.59 -4.00
N LEU A 237 21.71 -13.84 -5.22
CA LEU A 237 22.42 -13.67 -6.50
C LEU A 237 21.67 -12.67 -7.38
N ASP A 238 22.39 -11.98 -8.28
CA ASP A 238 21.83 -11.07 -9.27
C ASP A 238 21.40 -11.84 -10.53
N HIS A 239 20.09 -11.97 -10.74
CA HIS A 239 19.56 -12.63 -11.96
C HIS A 239 19.49 -11.68 -13.15
N SER A 240 19.63 -10.37 -12.97
CA SER A 240 19.60 -9.37 -14.05
C SER A 240 20.82 -9.44 -14.99
N THR A 241 21.72 -10.37 -14.74
CA THR A 241 22.93 -10.64 -15.54
C THR A 241 22.61 -11.41 -16.82
N THR A 242 23.44 -11.25 -17.84
CA THR A 242 23.57 -12.25 -18.90
C THR A 242 24.35 -13.47 -18.38
N THR A 243 24.24 -14.64 -19.01
CA THR A 243 25.08 -15.82 -18.65
C THR A 243 26.57 -15.50 -18.55
N ALA A 244 27.08 -14.64 -19.46
CA ALA A 244 28.49 -14.25 -19.44
C ALA A 244 28.85 -13.34 -18.25
N GLU A 245 27.93 -12.49 -17.81
CA GLU A 245 28.10 -11.67 -16.60
C GLU A 245 27.87 -12.50 -15.32
N ALA A 246 26.98 -13.49 -15.38
CA ALA A 246 26.76 -14.44 -14.30
C ALA A 246 27.99 -15.31 -13.99
N ALA A 247 28.85 -15.50 -14.97
CA ALA A 247 30.16 -16.18 -14.81
C ALA A 247 31.31 -15.24 -14.41
N ASP A 248 31.07 -13.94 -14.26
CA ASP A 248 32.08 -12.92 -13.93
C ASP A 248 31.72 -12.18 -12.61
N SER A 249 32.63 -11.36 -12.11
CA SER A 249 32.43 -10.51 -10.91
C SER A 249 31.91 -9.11 -11.25
N ILE A 250 31.51 -8.85 -12.50
CA ILE A 250 31.01 -7.55 -12.97
C ILE A 250 29.84 -7.76 -13.91
N GLY A 251 28.85 -6.89 -13.84
CA GLY A 251 27.63 -6.94 -14.64
C GLY A 251 26.37 -6.99 -13.81
N GLY A 252 25.22 -7.07 -14.47
CA GLY A 252 23.92 -7.01 -13.83
C GLY A 252 23.58 -5.64 -13.23
N PHE A 253 22.41 -5.54 -12.60
CA PHE A 253 21.98 -4.29 -11.94
C PHE A 253 22.78 -3.97 -10.68
N SER A 254 23.28 -5.00 -9.99
CA SER A 254 24.12 -4.84 -8.81
C SER A 254 25.53 -4.34 -9.15
N GLY A 255 26.00 -4.64 -10.38
CA GLY A 255 27.37 -4.40 -10.82
C GLY A 255 28.39 -5.46 -10.37
N ASN A 256 27.93 -6.52 -9.67
CA ASN A 256 28.79 -7.56 -9.09
C ASN A 256 28.78 -8.89 -9.89
N GLY A 257 28.15 -8.89 -11.09
CA GLY A 257 28.03 -10.10 -11.88
C GLY A 257 27.31 -11.22 -11.12
N GLY A 258 27.83 -12.44 -11.20
CA GLY A 258 27.29 -13.59 -10.47
C GLY A 258 27.87 -13.81 -9.07
N ASP A 259 28.71 -12.89 -8.53
CA ASP A 259 29.15 -12.97 -7.13
C ASP A 259 27.97 -12.82 -6.17
N ILE A 260 28.05 -13.47 -5.00
CA ILE A 260 27.02 -13.41 -3.96
C ILE A 260 26.82 -11.95 -3.52
N LEU A 261 25.60 -11.44 -3.65
CA LEU A 261 25.24 -10.07 -3.23
C LEU A 261 25.09 -9.97 -1.72
N TYR A 262 24.48 -11.00 -1.14
CA TYR A 262 24.19 -11.08 0.27
C TYR A 262 24.21 -12.55 0.73
N ARG A 263 24.77 -12.78 1.88
CA ARG A 263 24.83 -14.08 2.52
C ARG A 263 24.59 -13.93 4.01
N TRP A 264 23.90 -14.90 4.62
CA TRP A 264 23.61 -14.83 6.04
C TRP A 264 23.40 -16.23 6.64
N GLY A 265 23.88 -16.39 7.89
CA GLY A 265 23.76 -17.62 8.67
C GLY A 265 25.04 -17.97 9.42
N ASP A 266 26.13 -18.23 8.72
CA ASP A 266 27.42 -18.55 9.32
C ASP A 266 28.57 -17.69 8.72
N PRO A 267 28.93 -16.60 9.37
CA PRO A 267 29.97 -15.70 8.85
C PRO A 267 31.40 -16.28 8.90
N GLN A 268 31.61 -17.46 9.50
CA GLN A 268 32.90 -18.16 9.41
C GLN A 268 33.19 -18.57 7.96
N ALA A 269 32.17 -18.83 7.14
CA ALA A 269 32.33 -19.24 5.74
C ALA A 269 33.07 -18.22 4.89
N TYR A 270 33.15 -16.95 5.32
CA TYR A 270 33.87 -15.89 4.65
C TYR A 270 34.82 -15.11 5.60
N ASN A 271 35.28 -15.78 6.68
CA ASN A 271 36.26 -15.28 7.64
C ASN A 271 35.86 -13.92 8.27
N ARG A 272 34.58 -13.68 8.57
CA ARG A 272 34.11 -12.45 9.25
C ARG A 272 33.32 -12.70 10.53
N GLY A 273 33.48 -13.84 11.15
CA GLY A 273 32.80 -14.22 12.39
C GLY A 273 33.47 -15.43 13.04
N ASP A 274 32.89 -15.87 14.15
CA ASP A 274 33.31 -17.09 14.85
C ASP A 274 32.08 -18.00 15.10
N THR A 275 32.28 -19.12 15.79
CA THR A 275 31.23 -20.11 16.09
C THR A 275 30.07 -19.56 16.91
N LEU A 276 30.19 -18.40 17.54
CA LEU A 276 29.12 -17.76 18.30
C LEU A 276 28.23 -16.90 17.40
N ASP A 277 28.72 -16.57 16.21
CA ASP A 277 27.97 -15.79 15.23
C ASP A 277 27.12 -16.67 14.28
N GLN A 278 27.34 -17.99 14.30
CA GLN A 278 26.54 -18.93 13.53
C GLN A 278 25.11 -19.02 14.08
N VAL A 279 24.13 -18.84 13.21
CA VAL A 279 22.70 -18.87 13.56
C VAL A 279 22.02 -20.13 13.04
N PHE A 280 22.34 -20.54 11.82
CA PHE A 280 21.70 -21.70 11.20
C PHE A 280 22.48 -22.99 11.48
N GLU A 281 21.70 -24.08 11.48
CA GLU A 281 22.20 -25.43 11.65
C GLU A 281 21.49 -26.36 10.66
N PHE A 282 22.05 -26.50 9.45
CA PHE A 282 21.56 -27.36 8.39
C PHE A 282 20.14 -26.98 7.90
N GLN A 283 19.89 -25.71 7.67
CA GLN A 283 18.59 -25.12 7.35
C GLN A 283 18.06 -25.52 5.96
N HIS A 284 16.73 -25.33 5.77
CA HIS A 284 16.01 -25.57 4.52
C HIS A 284 15.05 -24.44 4.22
N ASP A 285 14.58 -24.35 2.97
CA ASP A 285 13.46 -23.53 2.56
C ASP A 285 13.63 -22.03 2.81
N ALA A 286 14.80 -21.49 2.45
CA ALA A 286 15.00 -20.05 2.45
C ALA A 286 14.27 -19.42 1.26
N HIS A 287 13.34 -18.50 1.53
CA HIS A 287 12.54 -17.83 0.52
C HIS A 287 12.08 -16.45 0.99
N TRP A 288 11.75 -15.55 0.04
CA TRP A 288 11.11 -14.28 0.38
C TRP A 288 9.64 -14.49 0.73
N ILE A 289 9.20 -13.82 1.78
CA ILE A 289 7.78 -13.74 2.10
C ILE A 289 7.09 -12.92 1.01
N PRO A 290 6.08 -13.49 0.30
CA PRO A 290 5.44 -12.88 -0.86
C PRO A 290 4.78 -11.54 -0.56
N SER A 291 4.62 -10.72 -1.60
CA SER A 291 3.86 -9.46 -1.54
C SER A 291 2.40 -9.71 -1.11
N GLY A 292 1.88 -8.80 -0.29
CA GLY A 292 0.51 -8.89 0.27
C GLY A 292 0.42 -9.61 1.61
N LEU A 293 1.47 -10.27 2.07
CA LEU A 293 1.54 -10.89 3.39
C LEU A 293 2.13 -9.93 4.44
N PRO A 294 1.87 -10.14 5.76
CA PRO A 294 2.28 -9.20 6.80
C PRO A 294 3.77 -8.87 6.83
N ASP A 295 4.63 -9.87 6.59
CA ASP A 295 6.08 -9.71 6.62
C ASP A 295 6.71 -9.69 5.21
N GLN A 296 5.97 -9.26 4.20
CA GLN A 296 6.41 -9.22 2.81
C GLN A 296 7.83 -8.66 2.64
N GLY A 297 8.61 -9.30 1.77
CA GLY A 297 9.98 -8.89 1.42
C GLY A 297 11.05 -9.30 2.44
N LYS A 298 10.67 -9.82 3.62
CA LYS A 298 11.60 -10.50 4.54
C LYS A 298 11.85 -11.93 4.06
N ILE A 299 12.86 -12.55 4.60
CA ILE A 299 13.25 -13.93 4.27
C ILE A 299 12.81 -14.85 5.40
N MET A 300 12.08 -15.90 5.06
CA MET A 300 11.69 -16.98 5.97
C MET A 300 12.55 -18.22 5.74
N ILE A 301 12.90 -18.93 6.81
CA ILE A 301 13.80 -20.08 6.76
C ILE A 301 13.35 -21.11 7.78
N PHE A 302 13.38 -22.38 7.39
CA PHE A 302 13.27 -23.52 8.31
C PHE A 302 14.67 -23.91 8.82
N ASN A 303 15.02 -23.55 10.05
CA ASN A 303 16.29 -23.90 10.66
C ASN A 303 16.17 -25.26 11.37
N ASN A 304 16.79 -26.29 10.81
CA ASN A 304 16.65 -27.67 11.30
C ASN A 304 17.21 -27.88 12.70
N GLY A 305 18.27 -27.15 13.07
CA GLY A 305 18.78 -27.16 14.44
C GLY A 305 19.50 -28.45 14.83
N ASN A 306 20.30 -28.99 13.93
CA ASN A 306 20.93 -30.31 14.10
C ASN A 306 21.87 -30.42 15.29
N GLN A 307 22.55 -29.34 15.67
CA GLN A 307 23.44 -29.31 16.82
C GLN A 307 22.70 -29.10 18.13
N ARG A 308 21.66 -28.25 18.12
CA ARG A 308 20.83 -27.94 19.30
C ARG A 308 19.73 -28.97 19.57
N GLY A 309 19.35 -29.79 18.57
CA GLY A 309 18.39 -30.89 18.70
C GLY A 309 16.93 -30.47 18.70
N TYR A 310 16.60 -29.28 18.20
CA TYR A 310 15.24 -28.79 17.92
C TYR A 310 15.26 -27.79 16.78
N SER A 311 14.15 -27.72 16.05
CA SER A 311 14.02 -26.83 14.90
C SER A 311 13.40 -25.47 15.26
N SER A 312 13.62 -24.48 14.40
CA SER A 312 12.91 -23.19 14.43
C SER A 312 12.47 -22.76 13.05
N ILE A 313 11.48 -21.88 13.01
CA ILE A 313 11.18 -21.04 11.85
C ILE A 313 11.70 -19.66 12.16
N ASP A 314 12.58 -19.18 11.33
CA ASP A 314 13.27 -17.91 11.53
C ASP A 314 12.90 -16.92 10.40
N ILE A 315 12.66 -15.65 10.75
CA ILE A 315 12.42 -14.57 9.79
C ILE A 315 13.53 -13.53 9.93
N ILE A 316 14.06 -13.09 8.80
CA ILE A 316 15.15 -12.14 8.71
C ILE A 316 14.73 -10.97 7.83
N GLU A 317 15.06 -9.74 8.25
CA GLU A 317 14.92 -8.55 7.44
C GLU A 317 16.29 -8.19 6.85
N PRO A 318 16.55 -8.50 5.56
CA PRO A 318 17.85 -8.26 4.96
C PRO A 318 18.12 -6.74 4.85
N PRO A 319 19.39 -6.29 5.05
CA PRO A 319 19.73 -4.87 5.06
C PRO A 319 19.87 -4.31 3.64
N LEU A 320 18.77 -4.20 2.91
CA LEU A 320 18.74 -3.67 1.55
C LEU A 320 19.22 -2.21 1.53
N ASP A 321 20.09 -1.86 0.58
CA ASP A 321 20.54 -0.48 0.41
C ASP A 321 19.46 0.37 -0.26
N THR A 322 18.81 1.26 0.48
CA THR A 322 17.76 2.15 -0.03
C THR A 322 18.25 3.16 -1.09
N ASN A 323 19.56 3.38 -1.20
CA ASN A 323 20.16 4.23 -2.23
C ASN A 323 20.56 3.44 -3.48
N ASN A 324 20.74 2.14 -3.33
CA ASN A 324 21.02 1.19 -4.39
C ASN A 324 20.24 -0.10 -4.10
N SER A 325 18.96 -0.14 -4.45
CA SER A 325 18.01 -1.19 -4.10
C SER A 325 18.36 -2.59 -4.60
N ASN A 326 19.36 -2.71 -5.48
CA ASN A 326 19.83 -4.00 -5.98
C ASN A 326 21.03 -4.55 -5.19
N ASN A 327 21.41 -3.92 -4.09
CA ASN A 327 22.52 -4.32 -3.23
C ASN A 327 22.15 -4.32 -1.74
N TYR A 328 22.99 -4.93 -0.93
CA TYR A 328 22.84 -5.05 0.51
C TYR A 328 23.96 -4.33 1.26
N ILE A 329 23.60 -3.73 2.40
CA ILE A 329 24.55 -2.94 3.18
C ILE A 329 25.52 -3.85 3.91
N LEU A 330 26.80 -3.68 3.59
CA LEU A 330 27.91 -4.21 4.36
C LEU A 330 28.60 -3.07 5.11
N THR A 331 28.48 -3.04 6.43
CA THR A 331 28.82 -1.87 7.24
C THR A 331 30.32 -1.52 7.17
N ASN A 332 31.19 -2.51 7.06
CA ASN A 332 32.63 -2.35 6.89
C ASN A 332 33.30 -3.66 6.41
N ASN A 333 34.59 -3.61 6.13
CA ASN A 333 35.34 -4.76 5.60
C ASN A 333 35.73 -5.83 6.64
N SER A 334 35.29 -5.72 7.90
CA SER A 334 35.67 -6.66 8.96
C SER A 334 34.50 -7.25 9.73
N THR A 335 33.28 -6.73 9.55
CA THR A 335 32.08 -7.28 10.16
C THR A 335 31.31 -8.16 9.18
N PRO A 336 30.55 -9.15 9.66
CA PRO A 336 29.64 -9.90 8.81
C PRO A 336 28.51 -9.02 8.27
N TYR A 337 27.77 -9.56 7.31
CA TYR A 337 26.49 -8.98 6.91
C TYR A 337 25.50 -8.95 8.08
N GLY A 338 24.76 -7.84 8.22
CA GLY A 338 23.61 -7.76 9.13
C GLY A 338 22.37 -8.48 8.57
N PRO A 339 21.29 -8.57 9.34
CA PRO A 339 21.12 -8.05 10.71
C PRO A 339 21.86 -8.91 11.75
N LEU A 340 22.05 -8.33 12.94
CA LEU A 340 22.67 -9.06 14.07
C LEU A 340 21.69 -10.02 14.76
N ASN A 341 20.39 -9.81 14.58
CA ASN A 341 19.33 -10.59 15.23
C ASN A 341 18.26 -10.96 14.23
N LEU A 342 17.61 -12.09 14.49
CA LEU A 342 16.38 -12.46 13.80
C LEU A 342 15.30 -11.40 14.00
N TYR A 343 14.47 -11.19 12.99
CA TYR A 343 13.27 -10.37 13.10
C TYR A 343 12.21 -11.06 13.97
N TRP A 344 12.00 -12.36 13.74
CA TRP A 344 11.10 -13.22 14.48
C TRP A 344 11.60 -14.66 14.45
N SER A 345 11.24 -15.45 15.45
CA SER A 345 11.55 -16.87 15.51
C SER A 345 10.51 -17.64 16.33
N TYR A 346 10.12 -18.79 15.84
CA TYR A 346 9.32 -19.79 16.56
C TYR A 346 10.12 -21.06 16.77
N SER A 347 10.04 -21.66 17.95
CA SER A 347 10.60 -22.97 18.26
C SER A 347 9.86 -23.67 19.41
N ASP A 348 9.84 -24.99 19.39
CA ASP A 348 9.39 -25.83 20.53
C ASP A 348 10.43 -26.93 20.74
N SER A 349 11.28 -26.75 21.72
CA SER A 349 12.41 -27.64 22.01
C SER A 349 12.01 -29.06 22.43
N ILE A 350 10.72 -29.33 22.63
CA ILE A 350 10.21 -30.64 23.07
C ILE A 350 9.53 -31.38 21.92
N ASN A 351 8.71 -30.66 21.13
CA ASN A 351 7.80 -31.28 20.17
C ASN A 351 8.11 -30.98 18.71
N PHE A 352 9.07 -30.07 18.43
CA PHE A 352 9.36 -29.62 17.09
C PHE A 352 10.84 -29.85 16.73
N TYR A 353 11.09 -30.98 16.07
CA TYR A 353 12.43 -31.30 15.55
C TYR A 353 12.34 -32.08 14.25
N SER A 354 12.85 -31.51 13.19
CA SER A 354 13.04 -32.15 11.88
C SER A 354 14.49 -31.97 11.44
N PRO A 355 15.32 -33.00 11.51
CA PRO A 355 16.78 -32.87 11.31
C PRO A 355 17.20 -32.62 9.86
N PHE A 356 16.30 -32.76 8.90
CA PHE A 356 16.54 -32.55 7.47
C PHE A 356 15.20 -32.23 6.76
N ILE A 357 15.23 -31.79 5.49
CA ILE A 357 14.07 -31.37 4.72
C ILE A 357 13.23 -30.33 5.49
N SER A 358 11.96 -30.13 5.11
CA SER A 358 11.03 -29.24 5.79
C SER A 358 10.93 -27.84 5.16
N GLY A 359 9.88 -27.14 5.53
CA GLY A 359 9.66 -25.78 5.10
C GLY A 359 8.56 -25.09 5.88
N ALA A 360 8.34 -23.82 5.63
CA ALA A 360 7.30 -23.02 6.23
C ALA A 360 6.69 -22.04 5.23
N GLN A 361 5.52 -21.50 5.57
CA GLN A 361 4.82 -20.53 4.75
C GLN A 361 4.06 -19.55 5.64
N GLN A 362 4.23 -18.23 5.43
CA GLN A 362 3.31 -17.28 6.03
C GLN A 362 1.99 -17.26 5.27
N LEU A 363 0.88 -17.27 6.00
CA LEU A 363 -0.48 -17.29 5.46
C LEU A 363 -1.09 -15.87 5.46
N GLU A 364 -2.16 -15.65 4.69
CA GLU A 364 -2.80 -14.34 4.56
C GLU A 364 -3.33 -13.76 5.88
N ASN A 365 -3.71 -14.61 6.84
CA ASN A 365 -4.10 -14.17 8.19
C ASN A 365 -2.90 -13.88 9.12
N GLY A 366 -1.67 -14.05 8.62
CA GLY A 366 -0.42 -13.87 9.36
C GLY A 366 0.10 -15.12 10.04
N ASN A 367 -0.68 -16.19 10.15
CA ASN A 367 -0.24 -17.46 10.72
C ASN A 367 0.88 -18.10 9.90
N ILE A 368 1.60 -19.02 10.50
CA ILE A 368 2.68 -19.76 9.82
C ILE A 368 2.28 -21.24 9.69
N LEU A 369 2.19 -21.72 8.46
CA LEU A 369 2.11 -23.15 8.17
C LEU A 369 3.52 -23.73 8.20
N ILE A 370 3.71 -24.82 8.91
CA ILE A 370 5.01 -25.47 9.09
C ILE A 370 4.90 -26.93 8.64
N CYS A 371 5.74 -27.31 7.69
CA CYS A 371 5.96 -28.70 7.32
C CYS A 371 7.19 -29.25 8.06
N SER A 372 7.00 -29.96 9.16
CA SER A 372 8.05 -30.70 9.85
C SER A 372 8.28 -32.03 9.11
N GLY A 373 9.02 -31.95 8.02
CA GLY A 373 9.03 -32.97 6.97
C GLY A 373 9.53 -34.32 7.38
N ALA A 374 10.61 -34.39 8.18
CA ALA A 374 11.15 -35.64 8.69
C ALA A 374 10.20 -36.35 9.69
N GLN A 375 9.32 -35.57 10.33
CA GLN A 375 8.28 -36.11 11.21
C GLN A 375 7.00 -36.47 10.43
N GLY A 376 6.89 -36.12 9.14
CA GLY A 376 5.66 -36.24 8.36
C GLY A 376 4.48 -35.51 8.97
N LYS A 377 4.76 -34.36 9.60
CA LYS A 377 3.80 -33.52 10.32
C LYS A 377 3.69 -32.17 9.63
N ILE A 378 2.45 -31.72 9.42
CA ILE A 378 2.15 -30.36 8.94
C ILE A 378 1.31 -29.69 10.02
N PHE A 379 1.68 -28.51 10.46
CA PHE A 379 0.93 -27.79 11.47
C PHE A 379 0.95 -26.29 11.23
N GLU A 380 -0.03 -25.59 11.78
CA GLU A 380 -0.15 -24.15 11.70
C GLU A 380 -0.08 -23.55 13.08
N ILE A 381 0.69 -22.48 13.23
CA ILE A 381 0.76 -21.70 14.47
C ILE A 381 0.16 -20.32 14.26
N GLU A 382 -0.50 -19.82 15.28
CA GLU A 382 -0.91 -18.42 15.37
C GLU A 382 0.32 -17.55 15.67
N TYR A 383 0.62 -16.60 14.78
CA TYR A 383 1.84 -15.78 14.82
C TYR A 383 2.05 -14.99 16.12
N GLN A 384 0.94 -14.55 16.76
CA GLN A 384 0.99 -13.71 17.95
C GLN A 384 1.17 -14.48 19.27
N THR A 385 0.72 -15.73 19.29
CA THR A 385 0.63 -16.52 20.53
C THR A 385 1.50 -17.78 20.52
N ASP A 386 2.09 -18.12 19.37
CA ASP A 386 2.82 -19.36 19.11
C ASP A 386 1.98 -20.65 19.33
N SER A 387 0.64 -20.49 19.40
CA SER A 387 -0.28 -21.60 19.65
C SER A 387 -0.49 -22.42 18.39
N VAL A 388 -0.42 -23.74 18.49
CA VAL A 388 -0.76 -24.63 17.37
C VAL A 388 -2.29 -24.61 17.19
N VAL A 389 -2.74 -24.12 16.03
CA VAL A 389 -4.16 -23.97 15.70
C VAL A 389 -4.67 -25.00 14.70
N TRP A 390 -3.78 -25.63 13.96
CA TRP A 390 -4.07 -26.78 13.10
C TRP A 390 -2.92 -27.77 13.15
N ASP A 391 -3.21 -29.08 13.17
CA ASP A 391 -2.19 -30.12 13.32
C ASP A 391 -2.62 -31.38 12.56
N TYR A 392 -1.76 -31.82 11.63
CA TYR A 392 -2.01 -32.94 10.74
C TYR A 392 -0.77 -33.84 10.58
N ILE A 393 -0.93 -35.14 10.78
CA ILE A 393 0.12 -36.10 10.51
C ILE A 393 -0.20 -36.85 9.21
N ILE A 394 0.72 -36.80 8.25
CA ILE A 394 0.59 -37.43 6.95
C ILE A 394 0.34 -38.95 7.11
N PRO A 395 -0.82 -39.45 6.66
CA PRO A 395 -1.25 -40.83 6.91
C PRO A 395 -0.72 -41.82 5.86
N MET A 396 0.56 -41.73 5.53
CA MET A 396 1.19 -42.52 4.48
C MET A 396 2.40 -43.28 5.02
N VAL A 397 2.71 -44.42 4.41
CA VAL A 397 4.02 -45.07 4.53
C VAL A 397 4.45 -45.49 3.13
N GLY A 398 5.45 -44.78 2.59
CA GLY A 398 5.75 -44.85 1.18
C GLY A 398 4.51 -44.47 0.33
N PRO A 399 4.12 -45.29 -0.67
CA PRO A 399 2.96 -44.97 -1.51
C PRO A 399 1.60 -45.36 -0.88
N ASN A 400 1.57 -46.00 0.30
CA ASN A 400 0.36 -46.59 0.84
C ASN A 400 -0.23 -45.81 2.01
N PRO A 401 -1.53 -45.49 1.98
CA PRO A 401 -2.25 -44.99 3.16
C PRO A 401 -2.22 -46.00 4.31
N ILE A 402 -2.14 -45.51 5.54
CA ILE A 402 -2.15 -46.36 6.76
C ILE A 402 -3.40 -46.17 7.58
N ALA A 403 -3.70 -47.17 8.42
CA ALA A 403 -4.89 -47.14 9.27
C ALA A 403 -4.65 -46.39 10.58
N GLN A 404 -5.70 -45.81 11.13
CA GLN A 404 -5.72 -45.30 12.49
C GLN A 404 -5.27 -46.40 13.49
N GLY A 405 -4.50 -46.00 14.50
CA GLY A 405 -3.85 -46.91 15.44
C GLY A 405 -2.48 -47.42 14.97
N THR A 406 -2.07 -47.11 13.74
CA THR A 406 -0.73 -47.36 13.21
C THR A 406 0.10 -46.08 13.27
N THR A 407 1.25 -46.13 13.93
CA THR A 407 2.22 -45.04 13.91
C THR A 407 3.16 -45.22 12.74
N PRO A 408 3.35 -44.19 11.86
CA PRO A 408 4.36 -44.30 10.80
C PRO A 408 5.74 -44.61 11.39
N PRO A 409 6.52 -45.50 10.77
CA PRO A 409 7.91 -45.66 11.17
C PRO A 409 8.71 -44.41 10.85
N PRO A 410 9.87 -44.20 11.50
CA PRO A 410 10.78 -43.11 11.14
C PRO A 410 11.03 -43.09 9.63
N MET A 411 10.95 -41.91 9.01
CA MET A 411 11.09 -41.68 7.57
C MET A 411 10.01 -42.36 6.69
N GLY A 412 8.94 -42.91 7.28
CA GLY A 412 7.89 -43.59 6.51
C GLY A 412 6.92 -42.63 5.80
N ASN A 413 6.70 -41.47 6.35
CA ASN A 413 5.73 -40.47 5.88
C ASN A 413 6.36 -39.08 5.62
N ILE A 414 7.65 -39.07 5.30
CA ILE A 414 8.40 -37.81 5.07
C ILE A 414 7.80 -36.98 3.92
N CYS A 415 7.85 -35.65 4.10
CA CYS A 415 7.37 -34.69 3.15
C CYS A 415 8.41 -33.54 3.04
N PHE A 416 8.73 -33.12 1.83
CA PHE A 416 9.70 -32.05 1.65
C PHE A 416 9.14 -30.71 2.09
N ARG A 417 7.99 -30.31 1.50
CA ARG A 417 7.25 -29.10 1.81
C ARG A 417 5.74 -29.31 1.73
N ALA A 418 5.00 -28.39 2.31
CA ALA A 418 3.56 -28.27 2.14
C ALA A 418 3.18 -26.80 1.95
N HIS A 419 2.22 -26.55 1.08
CA HIS A 419 1.73 -25.21 0.79
C HIS A 419 0.22 -25.13 1.04
N ARG A 420 -0.25 -24.08 1.69
CA ARG A 420 -1.68 -23.83 1.85
C ARG A 420 -2.10 -22.64 1.00
N PHE A 421 -3.13 -22.85 0.20
CA PHE A 421 -3.69 -21.87 -0.72
C PHE A 421 -5.05 -21.39 -0.20
N SER A 422 -5.31 -20.09 -0.37
CA SER A 422 -6.64 -19.50 -0.19
C SER A 422 -7.69 -20.23 -1.01
N PRO A 423 -8.94 -20.37 -0.54
CA PRO A 423 -10.02 -20.90 -1.38
C PRO A 423 -10.25 -20.11 -2.68
N SER A 424 -9.80 -18.86 -2.72
CA SER A 424 -9.87 -17.97 -3.89
C SER A 424 -8.65 -18.04 -4.82
N TYR A 425 -7.69 -18.94 -4.55
CA TYR A 425 -6.49 -19.08 -5.38
C TYR A 425 -6.84 -19.36 -6.83
N SER A 426 -6.25 -18.62 -7.77
CA SER A 426 -6.56 -18.70 -9.22
C SER A 426 -6.33 -20.09 -9.80
N GLY A 427 -5.37 -20.85 -9.29
CA GLY A 427 -5.08 -22.22 -9.70
C GLY A 427 -6.27 -23.18 -9.53
N PHE A 428 -7.25 -22.84 -8.69
CA PHE A 428 -8.46 -23.66 -8.51
C PHE A 428 -9.52 -23.43 -9.59
N ASN A 429 -9.44 -22.38 -10.40
CA ASN A 429 -10.44 -22.08 -11.42
C ASN A 429 -10.59 -23.19 -12.47
N ASN A 430 -9.52 -23.96 -12.70
CA ASN A 430 -9.51 -25.06 -13.65
C ASN A 430 -9.64 -26.44 -12.99
N LEU A 431 -9.82 -26.48 -11.66
CA LEU A 431 -9.98 -27.72 -10.89
C LEU A 431 -11.43 -27.88 -10.44
N VAL A 432 -11.92 -29.11 -10.41
CA VAL A 432 -13.18 -29.44 -9.76
C VAL A 432 -12.87 -30.01 -8.39
N LEU A 433 -12.76 -29.14 -7.40
CA LEU A 433 -12.50 -29.54 -6.02
C LEU A 433 -13.73 -30.30 -5.47
N THR A 434 -13.59 -31.60 -5.31
CA THR A 434 -14.68 -32.45 -4.82
C THR A 434 -14.21 -33.16 -3.54
N PRO A 435 -14.77 -32.76 -2.37
CA PRO A 435 -14.51 -33.49 -1.13
C PRO A 435 -14.85 -34.97 -1.29
N SER A 436 -13.87 -35.82 -0.97
CA SER A 436 -14.03 -37.27 -1.06
C SER A 436 -14.00 -37.92 0.34
N THR A 437 -12.90 -38.56 0.70
CA THR A 437 -12.66 -39.15 2.01
C THR A 437 -11.32 -38.65 2.53
N VAL A 438 -11.09 -38.78 3.83
CA VAL A 438 -9.74 -38.61 4.40
C VAL A 438 -8.81 -39.69 3.81
N ILE A 439 -7.51 -39.44 3.85
CA ILE A 439 -6.51 -40.34 3.22
C ILE A 439 -6.29 -41.60 4.06
N GLU A 440 -6.31 -41.47 5.40
CA GLU A 440 -6.09 -42.59 6.30
C GLU A 440 -7.17 -43.69 6.19
N LEU A 441 -6.76 -44.93 6.44
CA LEU A 441 -7.68 -46.05 6.51
C LEU A 441 -8.32 -46.13 7.91
N ASN A 442 -9.59 -46.57 7.96
CA ASN A 442 -10.37 -46.65 9.20
C ASN A 442 -10.35 -45.38 10.05
N PRO A 443 -10.73 -44.22 9.48
CA PRO A 443 -10.70 -42.98 10.20
C PRO A 443 -11.58 -43.02 11.45
N LEU A 444 -11.18 -42.25 12.48
CA LEU A 444 -12.04 -42.00 13.62
C LEU A 444 -13.21 -41.10 13.22
N PRO A 445 -14.38 -41.22 13.88
CA PRO A 445 -15.46 -40.23 13.67
C PRO A 445 -14.96 -38.84 13.97
N SER A 446 -15.15 -37.93 13.04
CA SER A 446 -14.74 -36.51 13.17
C SER A 446 -15.97 -35.61 13.14
N ASN A 447 -15.98 -34.60 14.00
CA ASN A 447 -16.92 -33.47 13.99
C ASN A 447 -16.20 -32.19 13.53
N CYS A 448 -15.17 -32.34 12.71
CA CYS A 448 -14.42 -31.18 12.20
C CYS A 448 -15.36 -30.22 11.48
N GLN A 449 -15.15 -28.95 11.73
CA GLN A 449 -15.82 -27.85 11.05
C GLN A 449 -14.80 -27.03 10.30
N ILE A 450 -15.16 -26.59 9.10
CA ILE A 450 -14.38 -25.60 8.38
C ILE A 450 -14.79 -24.23 8.91
N TYR A 451 -13.80 -23.50 9.38
CA TYR A 451 -13.97 -22.14 9.89
C TYR A 451 -13.68 -21.16 8.77
N ILE A 452 -14.67 -20.35 8.42
CA ILE A 452 -14.56 -19.31 7.40
C ILE A 452 -14.67 -17.97 8.12
N SER A 453 -13.57 -17.22 8.14
CA SER A 453 -13.53 -15.88 8.68
C SER A 453 -14.18 -14.90 7.71
N GLY A 454 -15.00 -14.01 8.23
CA GLY A 454 -15.69 -13.00 7.45
C GLY A 454 -16.73 -12.27 8.28
N CYS A 455 -17.42 -11.32 7.68
CA CYS A 455 -18.50 -10.62 8.36
C CYS A 455 -19.75 -11.50 8.47
N THR A 456 -20.12 -11.88 9.69
CA THR A 456 -21.32 -12.70 9.97
C THR A 456 -22.61 -11.88 10.22
N ASP A 457 -22.52 -10.55 10.23
CA ASP A 457 -23.68 -9.68 10.44
C ASP A 457 -24.38 -9.40 9.11
N SER A 458 -25.60 -9.92 8.97
CA SER A 458 -26.43 -9.72 7.76
C SER A 458 -26.84 -8.27 7.50
N LEU A 459 -26.57 -7.34 8.42
CA LEU A 459 -26.80 -5.90 8.25
C LEU A 459 -25.57 -5.20 7.66
N ALA A 460 -24.43 -5.84 7.64
CA ALA A 460 -23.23 -5.31 7.03
C ALA A 460 -23.27 -5.44 5.50
N CYS A 461 -22.63 -4.51 4.81
CA CYS A 461 -22.59 -4.52 3.34
C CYS A 461 -21.70 -5.63 2.78
N ASN A 462 -20.69 -6.02 3.54
CA ASN A 462 -19.78 -7.12 3.22
C ASN A 462 -20.15 -8.41 3.97
N TYR A 463 -21.42 -8.59 4.29
CA TYR A 463 -21.92 -9.84 4.88
C TYR A 463 -21.54 -11.04 4.00
N ASP A 464 -20.84 -11.99 4.59
CA ASP A 464 -20.54 -13.27 3.95
C ASP A 464 -21.45 -14.37 4.54
N PRO A 465 -22.41 -14.90 3.76
CA PRO A 465 -23.30 -15.96 4.24
C PRO A 465 -22.59 -17.29 4.50
N LEU A 466 -21.34 -17.46 4.04
CA LEU A 466 -20.51 -18.62 4.28
C LEU A 466 -19.64 -18.48 5.53
N ALA A 467 -19.43 -17.25 6.02
CA ALA A 467 -18.65 -16.99 7.21
C ALA A 467 -19.27 -17.68 8.43
N THR A 468 -18.43 -18.46 9.13
CA THR A 468 -18.78 -19.15 10.37
C THR A 468 -18.21 -18.42 11.60
N ILE A 469 -17.22 -17.54 11.38
CA ILE A 469 -16.56 -16.73 12.42
C ILE A 469 -16.55 -15.28 11.97
N ASN A 470 -16.97 -14.39 12.89
CA ASN A 470 -16.85 -12.95 12.68
C ASN A 470 -15.42 -12.49 12.94
N ASP A 471 -14.75 -12.03 11.90
CA ASP A 471 -13.37 -11.51 11.92
C ASP A 471 -13.29 -10.01 12.24
N SER A 472 -14.41 -9.40 12.61
CA SER A 472 -14.54 -7.96 12.83
C SER A 472 -14.38 -7.10 11.58
N SER A 473 -14.41 -7.69 10.40
CA SER A 473 -14.33 -6.99 9.11
C SER A 473 -15.63 -6.32 8.67
N CYS A 474 -16.72 -6.46 9.46
CA CYS A 474 -18.03 -5.94 9.08
C CYS A 474 -18.01 -4.44 8.79
N VAL A 475 -18.42 -4.08 7.59
CA VAL A 475 -18.52 -2.70 7.12
C VAL A 475 -20.00 -2.32 7.04
N TYR A 476 -20.36 -1.21 7.67
CA TYR A 476 -21.74 -0.73 7.70
C TYR A 476 -21.91 0.53 6.86
N PRO A 477 -23.14 0.79 6.33
CA PRO A 477 -23.44 2.04 5.65
C PRO A 477 -23.16 3.24 6.57
N VAL A 478 -22.47 4.21 6.05
CA VAL A 478 -22.28 5.49 6.76
C VAL A 478 -23.53 6.34 6.55
N ILE A 479 -24.18 6.73 7.66
CA ILE A 479 -25.31 7.63 7.65
C ILE A 479 -24.82 9.05 7.93
N TRP A 480 -25.04 9.95 6.97
CA TRP A 480 -24.69 11.35 7.09
C TRP A 480 -25.94 12.22 7.09
N GLN A 481 -26.03 13.19 8.00
CA GLN A 481 -27.12 14.17 8.05
C GLN A 481 -26.55 15.56 7.82
N GLN A 482 -27.19 16.30 6.92
CA GLN A 482 -26.82 17.67 6.59
C GLN A 482 -28.05 18.55 6.40
N ALA A 483 -27.89 19.84 6.63
CA ALA A 483 -28.94 20.81 6.44
C ALA A 483 -28.41 22.03 5.68
N PHE A 484 -29.19 22.51 4.73
CA PHE A 484 -28.87 23.71 3.95
C PHE A 484 -30.02 24.72 4.03
N VAL A 485 -29.64 25.96 4.12
CA VAL A 485 -30.52 27.11 3.93
C VAL A 485 -30.11 27.78 2.62
N ILE A 486 -30.96 27.74 1.63
CA ILE A 486 -30.70 28.31 0.31
C ILE A 486 -31.66 29.46 -0.01
N CYS A 487 -31.32 30.30 -0.94
CA CYS A 487 -32.19 31.36 -1.41
C CYS A 487 -33.19 30.85 -2.45
N THR A 488 -34.31 31.55 -2.62
CA THR A 488 -35.24 31.23 -3.70
C THR A 488 -34.56 31.33 -5.05
N GLY A 489 -34.50 30.22 -5.80
CA GLY A 489 -33.86 30.12 -7.12
C GLY A 489 -32.48 29.42 -7.07
N ASP A 490 -31.89 29.23 -5.89
CA ASP A 490 -30.65 28.49 -5.72
C ASP A 490 -30.89 26.97 -5.69
N SER A 491 -29.79 26.22 -5.75
CA SER A 491 -29.83 24.76 -5.66
C SER A 491 -28.61 24.22 -4.90
N VAL A 492 -28.78 23.04 -4.33
CA VAL A 492 -27.74 22.25 -3.69
C VAL A 492 -27.55 20.96 -4.47
N VAL A 493 -26.28 20.57 -4.71
CA VAL A 493 -25.94 19.30 -5.34
C VAL A 493 -25.51 18.33 -4.25
N VAL A 494 -26.13 17.15 -4.22
CA VAL A 494 -25.75 16.04 -3.33
C VAL A 494 -25.56 14.81 -4.20
N GLY A 495 -24.32 14.35 -4.31
CA GLY A 495 -23.97 13.30 -5.26
C GLY A 495 -24.26 13.72 -6.70
N SER A 496 -25.14 12.99 -7.38
CA SER A 496 -25.60 13.31 -8.74
C SER A 496 -26.91 14.10 -8.78
N ASN A 497 -27.57 14.33 -7.64
CA ASN A 497 -28.87 14.95 -7.55
C ASN A 497 -28.76 16.45 -7.23
N THR A 498 -29.66 17.24 -7.82
CA THR A 498 -29.74 18.68 -7.61
C THR A 498 -31.09 19.03 -7.02
N TYR A 499 -31.11 19.72 -5.89
CA TYR A 499 -32.29 20.11 -5.14
C TYR A 499 -32.46 21.62 -5.08
N ASN A 500 -33.63 22.13 -5.47
CA ASN A 500 -33.96 23.55 -5.48
C ASN A 500 -35.29 23.84 -4.77
N THR A 501 -35.84 22.88 -4.04
CA THR A 501 -37.09 23.03 -3.26
C THR A 501 -36.85 22.68 -1.81
N ALA A 502 -37.62 23.28 -0.91
CA ALA A 502 -37.53 22.94 0.51
C ALA A 502 -38.08 21.51 0.72
N GLY A 503 -37.37 20.74 1.55
CA GLY A 503 -37.76 19.35 1.81
C GLY A 503 -36.66 18.54 2.50
N ASN A 504 -37.03 17.28 2.78
CA ASN A 504 -36.07 16.26 3.25
C ASN A 504 -35.80 15.31 2.08
N TYR A 505 -34.54 15.13 1.76
CA TYR A 505 -34.08 14.29 0.69
C TYR A 505 -33.20 13.17 1.23
N THR A 506 -33.18 12.04 0.52
CA THR A 506 -32.33 10.90 0.84
C THR A 506 -31.58 10.52 -0.43
N ASP A 507 -30.25 10.54 -0.33
CA ASP A 507 -29.36 10.18 -1.41
C ASP A 507 -28.51 8.99 -1.00
N THR A 508 -28.21 8.14 -1.97
CA THR A 508 -27.27 7.03 -1.81
C THR A 508 -26.02 7.33 -2.64
N LEU A 509 -24.88 7.35 -2.00
CA LEU A 509 -23.59 7.54 -2.65
C LEU A 509 -22.78 6.26 -2.59
N ASN A 510 -22.27 5.82 -3.75
CA ASN A 510 -21.41 4.65 -3.83
C ASN A 510 -20.10 4.93 -3.11
N ALA A 511 -19.77 4.10 -2.13
CA ALA A 511 -18.50 4.16 -1.41
C ALA A 511 -17.47 3.22 -2.04
N VAL A 512 -16.19 3.60 -1.96
CA VAL A 512 -15.05 2.81 -2.51
C VAL A 512 -14.95 1.44 -1.85
N ASN A 513 -15.45 1.31 -0.62
CA ASN A 513 -15.47 0.05 0.14
C ASN A 513 -16.69 -0.84 -0.18
N GLY A 514 -17.49 -0.51 -1.20
CA GLY A 514 -18.69 -1.28 -1.59
C GLY A 514 -19.90 -1.10 -0.70
N CYS A 515 -19.83 -0.23 0.34
CA CYS A 515 -20.90 0.01 1.30
C CYS A 515 -21.48 1.41 1.08
N ASP A 516 -22.56 1.50 0.37
CA ASP A 516 -23.15 2.78 -0.01
C ASP A 516 -23.50 3.65 1.20
N SER A 517 -23.16 4.92 1.13
CA SER A 517 -23.47 5.90 2.17
C SER A 517 -24.85 6.49 1.96
N ILE A 518 -25.62 6.63 3.02
CA ILE A 518 -26.96 7.25 3.01
C ILE A 518 -26.82 8.67 3.53
N ILE A 519 -27.22 9.65 2.71
CA ILE A 519 -27.21 11.07 3.08
C ILE A 519 -28.63 11.56 3.25
N TYR A 520 -28.98 12.02 4.43
CA TYR A 520 -30.22 12.75 4.68
C TYR A 520 -29.93 14.25 4.59
N THR A 521 -30.56 14.91 3.63
CA THR A 521 -30.41 16.34 3.40
C THR A 521 -31.70 17.07 3.70
N ASN A 522 -31.67 18.00 4.65
CA ASN A 522 -32.78 18.93 4.90
C ASN A 522 -32.49 20.27 4.22
N ILE A 523 -33.40 20.72 3.38
CA ILE A 523 -33.29 22.02 2.69
C ILE A 523 -34.41 22.93 3.14
N SER A 524 -34.08 24.12 3.57
CA SER A 524 -34.98 25.23 3.80
C SER A 524 -34.67 26.39 2.84
N ILE A 525 -35.72 27.08 2.38
CA ILE A 525 -35.62 28.18 1.43
C ILE A 525 -35.90 29.49 2.15
N THR A 526 -34.98 30.43 2.02
CA THR A 526 -35.20 31.82 2.45
C THR A 526 -35.77 32.62 1.28
N PRO A 527 -37.00 33.17 1.40
CA PRO A 527 -37.51 34.07 0.39
C PRO A 527 -36.75 35.38 0.38
N PRO A 528 -36.72 36.11 -0.74
CA PRO A 528 -36.11 37.45 -0.81
C PRO A 528 -36.79 38.40 0.21
N ALA A 529 -35.97 39.14 0.93
CA ALA A 529 -36.48 40.21 1.80
C ALA A 529 -37.03 41.34 0.94
N ILE A 530 -38.22 41.84 1.32
CA ILE A 530 -38.84 42.95 0.62
C ILE A 530 -38.68 44.21 1.46
N TRP A 531 -38.10 45.25 0.87
CA TRP A 531 -37.94 46.55 1.48
C TRP A 531 -38.66 47.60 0.65
N GLN A 532 -39.44 48.49 1.29
CA GLN A 532 -40.10 49.61 0.65
C GLN A 532 -39.58 50.93 1.22
N GLN A 533 -39.22 51.86 0.33
CA GLN A 533 -38.72 53.17 0.69
C GLN A 533 -39.31 54.23 -0.24
N SER A 534 -39.41 55.46 0.25
CA SER A 534 -39.89 56.60 -0.51
C SER A 534 -39.03 57.81 -0.27
N TYR A 535 -38.73 58.51 -1.35
CA TYR A 535 -37.91 59.69 -1.32
C TYR A 535 -38.59 60.83 -2.07
N SER A 536 -38.45 62.03 -1.53
CA SER A 536 -38.73 63.30 -2.26
C SER A 536 -37.39 63.93 -2.54
N ILE A 537 -37.10 64.21 -3.79
CA ILE A 537 -35.87 64.87 -4.25
C ILE A 537 -36.24 66.12 -5.06
N CYS A 538 -35.30 67.05 -5.16
CA CYS A 538 -35.51 68.25 -5.98
C CYS A 538 -35.12 67.95 -7.45
N ASP A 539 -35.75 68.77 -8.37
CA ASP A 539 -35.35 68.66 -9.77
C ASP A 539 -33.86 68.95 -9.96
N GLY A 540 -33.15 68.02 -10.60
CA GLY A 540 -31.73 68.01 -10.76
C GLY A 540 -30.97 67.15 -9.71
N ASP A 541 -31.61 66.73 -8.63
CA ASP A 541 -31.03 65.80 -7.65
C ASP A 541 -31.19 64.38 -8.08
N SER A 542 -30.46 63.50 -7.40
CA SER A 542 -30.56 62.04 -7.61
C SER A 542 -30.37 61.28 -6.31
N ILE A 543 -30.93 60.07 -6.28
CA ILE A 543 -30.74 59.10 -5.21
C ILE A 543 -30.11 57.84 -5.75
N VAL A 544 -29.25 57.21 -4.95
CA VAL A 544 -28.59 55.96 -5.30
C VAL A 544 -29.20 54.83 -4.49
N VAL A 545 -29.64 53.78 -5.18
CA VAL A 545 -30.12 52.54 -4.57
C VAL A 545 -29.31 51.36 -5.15
N GLY A 546 -28.46 50.77 -4.32
CA GLY A 546 -27.48 49.82 -4.81
C GLY A 546 -26.50 50.43 -5.80
N SER A 547 -26.49 49.93 -7.03
CA SER A 547 -25.69 50.48 -8.14
C SER A 547 -26.44 51.45 -9.04
N ASN A 548 -27.77 51.59 -8.84
CA ASN A 548 -28.63 52.41 -9.70
C ASN A 548 -28.81 53.84 -9.17
N VAL A 549 -28.83 54.80 -10.09
CA VAL A 549 -29.01 56.20 -9.80
C VAL A 549 -30.33 56.66 -10.41
N TYR A 550 -31.21 57.25 -9.59
CA TYR A 550 -32.51 57.70 -9.97
C TYR A 550 -32.65 59.22 -9.76
N ASN A 551 -33.08 59.93 -10.80
CA ASN A 551 -33.29 61.37 -10.81
C ASN A 551 -34.64 61.80 -11.38
N THR A 552 -35.54 60.85 -11.60
CA THR A 552 -36.90 61.10 -12.12
C THR A 552 -37.95 60.52 -11.18
N ALA A 553 -39.12 61.14 -11.15
CA ALA A 553 -40.24 60.61 -10.37
C ALA A 553 -40.69 59.26 -10.92
N GLY A 554 -40.89 58.28 -10.03
CA GLY A 554 -41.32 56.94 -10.43
C GLY A 554 -41.22 55.93 -9.32
N ASN A 555 -41.71 54.72 -9.62
CA ASN A 555 -41.54 53.55 -8.80
C ASN A 555 -40.44 52.66 -9.41
N TYR A 556 -39.40 52.40 -8.65
CA TYR A 556 -38.26 51.58 -9.07
C TYR A 556 -38.17 50.32 -8.27
N THR A 557 -37.60 49.27 -8.89
CA THR A 557 -37.38 47.98 -8.24
C THR A 557 -35.95 47.60 -8.44
N ASP A 558 -35.21 47.43 -7.34
CA ASP A 558 -33.83 47.03 -7.32
C ASP A 558 -33.65 45.70 -6.60
N THR A 559 -32.70 44.91 -7.06
CA THR A 559 -32.29 43.67 -6.40
C THR A 559 -30.91 43.91 -5.75
N LEU A 560 -30.84 43.72 -4.44
CA LEU A 560 -29.61 43.89 -3.66
C LEU A 560 -29.24 42.60 -2.96
N THR A 561 -27.98 42.18 -3.08
CA THR A 561 -27.48 40.97 -2.39
C THR A 561 -27.19 41.30 -0.92
N LEU A 562 -27.81 40.58 -0.01
CA LEU A 562 -27.57 40.72 1.42
C LEU A 562 -26.30 39.93 1.87
N SER A 563 -25.83 40.21 3.07
CA SER A 563 -24.67 39.56 3.67
C SER A 563 -24.87 38.04 3.89
N ASN A 564 -26.11 37.54 3.88
CA ASN A 564 -26.44 36.10 3.93
C ASN A 564 -26.47 35.47 2.52
N GLY A 565 -26.15 36.20 1.47
CA GLY A 565 -26.10 35.73 0.09
C GLY A 565 -27.45 35.74 -0.65
N CYS A 566 -28.57 35.99 0.05
CA CYS A 566 -29.89 36.07 -0.60
C CYS A 566 -30.19 37.47 -1.11
N ASP A 567 -30.82 37.54 -2.26
CA ASP A 567 -31.22 38.82 -2.84
C ASP A 567 -32.40 39.45 -2.07
N SER A 568 -32.41 40.73 -2.00
CA SER A 568 -33.51 41.53 -1.45
C SER A 568 -34.12 42.36 -2.57
N ILE A 569 -35.44 42.49 -2.56
CA ILE A 569 -36.17 43.33 -3.49
C ILE A 569 -36.45 44.67 -2.80
N VAL A 570 -35.94 45.72 -3.35
CA VAL A 570 -36.15 47.11 -2.86
C VAL A 570 -37.08 47.83 -3.80
N TYR A 571 -38.24 48.21 -3.29
CA TYR A 571 -39.18 49.07 -3.99
C TYR A 571 -38.92 50.51 -3.55
N THR A 572 -38.51 51.38 -4.49
CA THR A 572 -38.25 52.78 -4.23
C THR A 572 -39.26 53.67 -4.97
N ASN A 573 -40.00 54.44 -4.21
CA ASN A 573 -40.85 55.48 -4.77
C ASN A 573 -40.11 56.82 -4.71
N ILE A 574 -40.02 57.49 -5.83
CA ILE A 574 -39.37 58.83 -5.92
C ILE A 574 -40.40 59.87 -6.40
N VAL A 575 -40.49 60.93 -5.64
CA VAL A 575 -41.23 62.16 -6.01
C VAL A 575 -40.15 63.23 -6.27
N VAL A 576 -40.29 63.90 -7.37
CA VAL A 576 -39.42 65.07 -7.71
C VAL A 576 -40.23 66.34 -7.51
N ASP A 577 -39.74 67.15 -6.63
CA ASP A 577 -40.31 68.43 -6.34
C ASP A 577 -39.64 69.56 -7.19
N ASP A 578 -40.41 70.39 -7.77
CA ASP A 578 -39.92 71.45 -8.68
C ASP A 578 -39.16 72.51 -7.91
N ASN A 579 -38.08 72.96 -8.53
CA ASN A 579 -37.42 74.17 -8.16
C ASN A 579 -38.31 75.40 -8.55
N THR A 580 -38.42 76.34 -7.69
CA THR A 580 -39.31 77.52 -7.96
C THR A 580 -38.46 78.74 -8.23
N SER A 581 -39.08 79.69 -8.93
CA SER A 581 -38.47 81.06 -9.15
C SER A 581 -39.49 82.14 -8.94
N SER A 582 -39.03 83.24 -8.39
CA SER A 582 -39.86 84.45 -8.24
C SER A 582 -39.11 85.66 -8.79
N TYR A 583 -39.86 86.64 -9.20
CA TYR A 583 -39.32 87.92 -9.74
C TYR A 583 -39.96 89.09 -9.04
N ASP A 584 -39.13 89.89 -8.40
CA ASP A 584 -39.49 91.19 -7.78
C ASP A 584 -38.92 92.32 -8.60
N THR A 585 -39.64 93.45 -8.62
CA THR A 585 -39.19 94.71 -9.23
C THR A 585 -39.29 95.79 -8.20
N LEU A 586 -38.17 96.50 -7.93
CA LEU A 586 -38.14 97.52 -6.91
C LEU A 586 -37.46 98.79 -7.44
N SER A 587 -38.04 99.94 -7.21
CA SER A 587 -37.44 101.23 -7.53
C SER A 587 -37.24 102.07 -6.25
N ILE A 588 -36.00 102.46 -5.97
CA ILE A 588 -35.65 103.24 -4.74
C ILE A 588 -34.85 104.47 -5.07
N ILE A 589 -34.87 105.42 -4.15
CA ILE A 589 -34.03 106.66 -4.21
C ILE A 589 -32.67 106.46 -3.56
N PRO A 590 -31.62 107.18 -3.89
CA PRO A 590 -30.29 107.02 -3.37
C PRO A 590 -30.22 107.13 -1.85
N ASN A 591 -29.27 106.37 -1.20
CA ASN A 591 -28.97 106.34 0.24
C ASN A 591 -29.93 105.54 1.15
N ILE A 592 -30.61 104.56 0.67
CA ILE A 592 -31.31 103.56 1.48
C ILE A 592 -30.50 102.31 1.51
N ASN A 593 -30.10 101.83 2.72
CA ASN A 593 -29.56 100.46 2.92
C ASN A 593 -30.72 99.46 2.84
N LEU A 594 -30.91 98.87 1.68
CA LEU A 594 -31.96 97.86 1.46
C LEU A 594 -31.34 96.48 1.53
N TYR A 595 -32.00 95.60 2.27
CA TYR A 595 -31.72 94.15 2.25
C TYR A 595 -32.91 93.48 1.60
N TRP A 596 -32.58 92.72 0.56
CA TRP A 596 -33.59 91.85 -0.10
C TRP A 596 -33.17 90.43 0.01
N ASN A 597 -34.04 89.66 0.59
CA ASN A 597 -33.77 88.24 0.90
C ASN A 597 -32.39 87.96 1.57
N GLY A 598 -32.00 88.91 2.48
CA GLY A 598 -30.75 88.77 3.25
C GLY A 598 -29.50 89.35 2.55
N ILE A 599 -29.59 89.76 1.29
CA ILE A 599 -28.50 90.38 0.57
C ILE A 599 -28.64 91.88 0.55
N PRO A 600 -27.61 92.66 0.80
CA PRO A 600 -27.65 94.09 0.68
C PRO A 600 -27.69 94.48 -0.80
N VAL A 601 -28.68 95.27 -1.20
CA VAL A 601 -28.84 95.80 -2.56
C VAL A 601 -28.72 97.30 -2.57
N SER A 602 -27.67 97.81 -3.25
CA SER A 602 -27.30 99.20 -3.17
C SER A 602 -26.99 99.85 -4.52
N VAL A 603 -27.12 99.14 -5.61
CA VAL A 603 -26.86 99.61 -6.98
C VAL A 603 -27.99 99.11 -7.89
N SER A 604 -28.38 99.91 -8.88
CA SER A 604 -29.35 99.47 -9.88
C SER A 604 -28.80 98.28 -10.62
N GLY A 605 -29.62 97.21 -10.74
CA GLY A 605 -29.24 95.97 -11.41
C GLY A 605 -30.15 94.81 -11.04
N ASP A 606 -29.90 93.69 -11.68
CA ASP A 606 -30.60 92.46 -11.40
C ASP A 606 -29.81 91.73 -10.33
N TYR A 607 -30.54 91.30 -9.29
CA TYR A 607 -30.01 90.44 -8.19
C TYR A 607 -30.74 89.13 -8.21
N SER A 608 -30.00 88.08 -7.88
CA SER A 608 -30.58 86.77 -7.77
C SER A 608 -30.03 86.12 -6.51
N VAL A 609 -30.87 85.48 -5.76
CA VAL A 609 -30.48 84.63 -4.58
C VAL A 609 -31.20 83.31 -4.60
N THR A 610 -30.49 82.27 -4.28
CA THR A 610 -31.06 80.96 -4.09
C THR A 610 -31.56 80.82 -2.67
N LEU A 611 -32.82 80.58 -2.52
CA LEU A 611 -33.53 80.31 -1.25
C LEU A 611 -34.04 78.86 -1.31
N ILE A 612 -34.49 78.38 -0.20
CA ILE A 612 -35.10 77.01 -0.10
C ILE A 612 -36.65 77.20 -0.10
N ASN A 613 -37.36 76.58 -0.99
CA ASN A 613 -38.83 76.64 -1.04
C ASN A 613 -39.47 75.78 0.09
N SER A 614 -40.78 75.73 0.18
CA SER A 614 -41.51 75.06 1.28
C SER A 614 -41.37 73.56 1.28
N VAL A 615 -40.91 72.98 0.20
CA VAL A 615 -40.63 71.52 0.08
C VAL A 615 -39.15 71.16 0.22
N GLY A 616 -38.27 72.17 0.42
CA GLY A 616 -36.89 71.93 0.65
C GLY A 616 -35.98 72.09 -0.58
N CYS A 617 -36.55 72.38 -1.72
CA CYS A 617 -35.83 72.54 -3.00
C CYS A 617 -35.37 74.02 -3.24
N ASP A 618 -34.40 74.15 -4.11
CA ASP A 618 -33.89 75.49 -4.46
C ASP A 618 -35.01 76.33 -5.08
N SER A 619 -35.02 77.56 -4.65
CA SER A 619 -35.92 78.59 -5.15
C SER A 619 -35.10 79.87 -5.53
N ILE A 620 -35.13 80.22 -6.76
CA ILE A 620 -34.40 81.44 -7.24
C ILE A 620 -35.31 82.64 -7.11
N ALA A 621 -34.97 83.52 -6.20
CA ALA A 621 -35.58 84.84 -6.13
C ALA A 621 -34.76 85.84 -6.95
N ASN A 622 -35.41 86.47 -7.87
CA ASN A 622 -34.81 87.48 -8.74
C ASN A 622 -35.37 88.87 -8.42
N LEU A 623 -34.55 89.88 -8.34
CA LEU A 623 -34.94 91.27 -8.12
C LEU A 623 -34.34 92.13 -9.21
N ASN A 624 -35.15 92.91 -9.90
CA ASN A 624 -34.71 94.03 -10.73
C ASN A 624 -34.79 95.28 -9.90
N LEU A 625 -33.63 95.87 -9.55
CA LEU A 625 -33.52 97.06 -8.74
C LEU A 625 -33.11 98.25 -9.60
N THR A 626 -33.93 99.31 -9.58
CA THR A 626 -33.58 100.58 -10.18
C THR A 626 -33.31 101.60 -9.10
N ILE A 627 -32.13 102.22 -9.10
CA ILE A 627 -31.74 103.36 -8.22
C ILE A 627 -31.55 104.55 -9.09
N THR A 628 -32.34 105.57 -8.82
CA THR A 628 -32.25 106.83 -9.54
C THR A 628 -31.29 107.75 -8.80
N ASN A 629 -29.99 107.66 -9.20
CA ASN A 629 -28.80 108.50 -8.86
C ASN A 629 -28.47 108.73 -7.37
N THR A 630 -27.27 108.38 -6.94
CA THR A 630 -25.96 109.06 -7.01
C THR A 630 -24.88 108.17 -6.37
N THR A 631 -23.71 108.25 -6.93
CA THR A 631 -22.37 107.76 -6.71
C THR A 631 -21.90 107.36 -5.30
N GLY A 632 -21.13 106.30 -5.17
CA GLY A 632 -20.17 106.00 -4.10
C GLY A 632 -19.72 104.56 -3.93
N ILE A 633 -18.44 104.31 -4.06
CA ILE A 633 -17.71 103.05 -4.02
C ILE A 633 -17.51 102.53 -2.57
N LEU A 634 -17.52 101.24 -2.30
CA LEU A 634 -16.57 100.55 -1.35
C LEU A 634 -16.48 99.03 -1.50
N ASN A 635 -15.25 98.54 -1.35
CA ASN A 635 -14.76 97.15 -1.37
C ASN A 635 -15.21 96.30 -0.19
N ILE A 636 -15.33 94.97 -0.40
CA ILE A 636 -15.33 93.99 0.72
C ILE A 636 -14.55 92.77 0.38
N ASN A 637 -13.75 92.28 1.38
CA ASN A 637 -12.88 91.15 1.41
C ASN A 637 -13.62 89.79 1.64
N ASN A 638 -13.06 88.74 1.05
CA ASN A 638 -13.43 87.37 1.23
C ASN A 638 -12.86 86.79 2.55
N THR A 639 -13.61 86.02 3.32
CA THR A 639 -13.13 85.17 4.41
C THR A 639 -13.56 83.71 4.18
N GLU A 640 -12.57 82.77 4.23
CA GLU A 640 -12.79 81.33 4.17
C GLU A 640 -13.48 80.85 5.45
N ARG A 641 -14.45 79.97 5.32
CA ARG A 641 -15.16 79.31 6.44
C ARG A 641 -14.47 78.08 6.90
N THR A 642 -14.41 77.80 8.20
CA THR A 642 -13.73 76.72 8.81
C THR A 642 -14.74 75.70 9.45
N LEU A 643 -14.55 74.43 9.27
CA LEU A 643 -15.39 73.41 9.86
C LEU A 643 -15.19 73.40 11.40
N VAL A 644 -16.27 73.58 12.16
CA VAL A 644 -16.24 73.63 13.62
C VAL A 644 -16.47 72.23 14.25
N LYS A 645 -17.48 71.52 13.76
CA LYS A 645 -17.80 70.17 14.30
C LYS A 645 -18.68 69.35 13.36
N ILE A 646 -18.71 68.06 13.61
CA ILE A 646 -19.62 67.13 12.95
C ILE A 646 -20.60 66.59 13.98
N THR A 647 -21.89 66.51 13.65
CA THR A 647 -22.92 65.94 14.53
C THR A 647 -23.74 64.89 13.81
N ASN A 648 -24.33 63.95 14.60
CA ASN A 648 -25.30 62.97 14.13
C ASN A 648 -26.70 63.63 13.95
N MET A 649 -27.66 62.88 13.52
CA MET A 649 -29.07 63.31 13.31
C MET A 649 -29.76 63.81 14.60
N LEU A 650 -29.23 63.52 15.78
CA LEU A 650 -29.73 63.96 17.09
C LEU A 650 -28.98 65.19 17.61
N GLY A 651 -28.09 65.82 16.81
CA GLY A 651 -27.30 66.96 17.17
C GLY A 651 -26.12 66.72 18.10
N GLN A 652 -25.80 65.42 18.38
CA GLN A 652 -24.66 65.10 19.23
C GLN A 652 -23.40 65.04 18.41
N GLU A 653 -22.34 65.63 18.93
CA GLU A 653 -21.03 65.65 18.27
C GLU A 653 -20.50 64.19 18.11
N THR A 654 -20.02 63.85 16.93
CA THR A 654 -19.55 62.51 16.59
C THR A 654 -18.37 62.59 15.62
N PRO A 655 -17.40 61.69 15.71
CA PRO A 655 -16.39 61.58 14.67
C PRO A 655 -17.03 61.14 13.35
N TYR A 656 -16.32 61.47 12.25
CA TYR A 656 -16.72 61.06 10.91
C TYR A 656 -17.04 59.55 10.85
N ARG A 657 -18.22 59.19 10.30
CA ARG A 657 -18.63 57.80 10.06
C ARG A 657 -19.27 57.65 8.70
N LYS A 658 -18.95 56.56 8.00
CA LYS A 658 -19.58 56.21 6.74
C LYS A 658 -20.97 55.61 6.97
N ASN A 659 -21.81 55.66 5.95
CA ASN A 659 -23.16 55.04 5.87
C ASN A 659 -24.17 55.58 6.87
N ILE A 660 -23.93 56.75 7.47
CA ILE A 660 -24.92 57.50 8.26
C ILE A 660 -24.88 58.98 7.88
N PRO A 661 -26.03 59.64 7.85
CA PRO A 661 -26.05 61.10 7.58
C PRO A 661 -25.45 61.86 8.76
N LEU A 662 -24.53 62.72 8.46
CA LEU A 662 -23.85 63.60 9.42
C LEU A 662 -24.02 65.04 9.01
N PHE A 663 -24.09 65.93 10.01
CA PHE A 663 -24.12 67.36 9.80
C PHE A 663 -22.76 68.00 10.10
N TYR A 664 -22.25 68.75 9.13
CA TYR A 664 -20.99 69.43 9.21
C TYR A 664 -21.34 70.96 9.53
N ILE A 665 -20.93 71.42 10.66
CA ILE A 665 -21.21 72.77 11.15
C ILE A 665 -19.93 73.64 11.00
N TYR A 666 -20.07 74.71 10.33
CA TYR A 666 -18.96 75.63 10.07
C TYR A 666 -19.02 76.89 11.00
N ASP A 667 -17.92 77.65 11.09
CA ASP A 667 -17.74 78.77 11.95
C ASP A 667 -18.62 80.00 11.55
N ASP A 668 -19.13 80.03 10.34
CA ASP A 668 -20.11 81.01 9.86
C ASP A 668 -21.56 80.66 10.20
N GLY A 669 -21.76 79.53 10.95
CA GLY A 669 -23.07 79.06 11.36
C GLY A 669 -23.79 78.23 10.29
N THR A 670 -23.17 77.96 9.15
CA THR A 670 -23.77 77.14 8.12
C THR A 670 -23.65 75.66 8.49
N VAL A 671 -24.62 74.81 8.09
CA VAL A 671 -24.72 73.39 8.37
C VAL A 671 -24.91 72.67 7.06
N GLU A 672 -24.00 71.71 6.77
CA GLU A 672 -24.11 70.81 5.61
C GLU A 672 -24.40 69.40 6.05
N LYS A 673 -25.41 68.80 5.48
CA LYS A 673 -25.71 67.37 5.66
C LYS A 673 -24.92 66.54 4.64
N ARG A 674 -24.09 65.63 5.09
CA ARG A 674 -23.32 64.75 4.21
C ARG A 674 -23.52 63.31 4.66
N MET A 675 -23.69 62.40 3.73
CA MET A 675 -23.63 60.97 3.94
C MET A 675 -22.71 60.36 2.88
N VAL A 676 -21.64 59.77 3.32
CA VAL A 676 -20.71 59.04 2.43
C VAL A 676 -21.05 57.54 2.54
N ILE A 677 -21.49 56.99 1.43
CA ILE A 677 -21.87 55.58 1.30
C ILE A 677 -20.74 54.89 0.53
N GLU A 678 -20.37 53.70 0.98
CA GLU A 678 -19.47 52.80 0.26
C GLU A 678 -20.28 51.72 -0.40
#